data_fd8fa5c14be81f8271052f1384576368
#
_entry.id   fd8fa5c14be81f8271052f1384576368
#
_cell.length_a   1.000
_cell.length_b   1.000
_cell.length_c   1.000
_cell.angle_alpha   90.00
_cell.angle_beta   90.00
_cell.angle_gamma   90.00
#
_symmetry.space_group_name_H-M   'P 1'
#
loop_
_entity.id
_entity.type
_entity.pdbx_description
1 polymer ?
#
loop_
_entity_poly.entity_id
_entity_poly.type
_entity_poly.pdbx_seq_one_letter_code
_entity_poly.pdbx_strand_id
1 'polypeptide(L)'
;MTVLTPGLIGRAGIVGRIGLLAVVAGLLGGALVVPAVGAVGLVTRNTADKFNNMKTGVIGELPVRSEILDSKGRLIAYYYPRGIDREPVSYNQISPIMRQAIVAIEDSRFYQHGAIDIRGTVRAIVNDIEHKTVQGGSTLTQQYVKNALILTAPNAQVAQSAYAPTLSRKIKELRLAIDVEKKMSKDQIVAGYLNAAFFGTSYGNQAVGVGAAAERYFDTTAAKLTLPQAAMLAGMVENPDADNPVTEPQNALKRRNVVLARMAQLHIITQAQAVAVGKRPLGLHLSMLQTGCTSGSAKSASFFCDYVVSLLKQDNAFSQAWNILNTSGGLEIYTTLSAQDERAAKQAVNYMVPQPPNGANPGGNAVSEVLIQPGSGHILAIANDRSYGTGAHQTTEDYAVNSQYDGGAGVQTGSSSKLFTLVTALAQGVPFGFPQTVPAATTLTGFTNCKGEPTGPWHVINDSPSEKGAFSLYNATAQSVNIYFGMLERKVGLCNVVKTAAALGVTRADGKSLLKWDQGQPPADDLPSFTLGSVNVSPMSMAAAYATVAARGMYCAPTAVARIISGTGARLPVEKPHCHQAIPAGVADAANYVLQSVLTVGTAAGLGVGRPAAGKTGTSDNFDFAAFGGYTPDLAGYVSVFNPIDPVKYPMSGTGSCYREGCPGEMFGADAPAHTWQMTFLHANLANPAPGFVNNDIPGELWSMGTGVNNPAPPKKNGKGGGGNGPGGNGPGGNPPTN
;
A
#
# COMPACT_ATOMS: atom_id res chain seq x y z
N MET A 1 -108.18 27.93 -65.34
CA MET A 1 -107.79 27.64 -63.92
C MET A 1 -106.65 26.60 -63.94
N THR A 2 -105.49 27.04 -63.86
CA THR A 2 -104.30 26.18 -63.88
C THR A 2 -103.53 26.35 -62.56
N VAL A 3 -103.45 25.30 -61.80
CA VAL A 3 -102.78 25.26 -60.54
C VAL A 3 -101.28 25.06 -60.83
N LEU A 4 -100.44 26.02 -60.47
CA LEU A 4 -99.00 25.92 -60.48
C LEU A 4 -98.53 25.27 -59.18
N THR A 5 -97.80 24.18 -59.32
CA THR A 5 -97.16 23.44 -58.18
C THR A 5 -95.87 24.16 -57.74
N PRO A 6 -95.68 24.44 -56.42
CA PRO A 6 -94.44 24.99 -55.89
C PRO A 6 -93.60 23.85 -55.39
N GLY A 7 -92.55 23.41 -56.12
CA GLY A 7 -91.79 22.24 -55.59
C GLY A 7 -90.30 22.13 -56.05
N LEU A 8 -89.83 22.82 -57.06
CA LEU A 8 -88.49 22.56 -57.62
C LEU A 8 -87.40 23.58 -57.28
N ILE A 9 -87.77 24.84 -56.99
CA ILE A 9 -86.78 25.90 -56.73
C ILE A 9 -86.23 25.82 -55.27
N GLY A 10 -87.00 25.28 -54.32
CA GLY A 10 -86.58 25.13 -52.91
C GLY A 10 -85.52 24.08 -52.66
N ARG A 11 -85.58 22.96 -53.43
CA ARG A 11 -84.61 21.83 -53.24
C ARG A 11 -83.22 22.10 -53.74
N ALA A 12 -83.05 22.81 -54.87
CA ALA A 12 -81.75 23.20 -55.40
C ALA A 12 -81.00 24.18 -54.47
N GLY A 13 -81.73 25.12 -53.83
CA GLY A 13 -81.16 26.06 -52.90
C GLY A 13 -80.71 25.37 -51.53
N ILE A 14 -81.43 24.35 -51.09
CA ILE A 14 -81.13 23.64 -49.89
C ILE A 14 -79.88 22.71 -50.09
N VAL A 15 -79.83 22.01 -51.24
CA VAL A 15 -78.68 21.13 -51.58
C VAL A 15 -77.41 21.99 -51.79
N GLY A 16 -77.56 23.18 -52.43
CA GLY A 16 -76.43 24.11 -52.58
C GLY A 16 -75.92 24.66 -51.20
N ARG A 17 -76.84 24.94 -50.29
CA ARG A 17 -76.46 25.37 -48.90
C ARG A 17 -75.88 24.26 -48.06
N ILE A 18 -76.34 23.02 -48.18
CA ILE A 18 -75.76 21.86 -47.52
C ILE A 18 -74.38 21.55 -48.13
N GLY A 19 -74.21 21.64 -49.43
CA GLY A 19 -72.91 21.49 -50.06
C GLY A 19 -71.90 22.57 -49.63
N LEU A 20 -72.39 23.85 -49.59
CA LEU A 20 -71.51 24.93 -49.07
C LEU A 20 -71.14 24.76 -47.58
N LEU A 21 -72.10 24.34 -46.76
CA LEU A 21 -71.86 24.06 -45.34
C LEU A 21 -70.87 22.86 -45.13
N ALA A 22 -71.00 21.83 -45.97
CA ALA A 22 -70.07 20.71 -45.93
C ALA A 22 -68.65 21.10 -46.35
N VAL A 23 -68.51 21.95 -47.39
CA VAL A 23 -67.22 22.48 -47.82
C VAL A 23 -66.65 23.44 -46.79
N VAL A 24 -67.45 24.30 -46.17
CA VAL A 24 -67.01 25.20 -45.09
C VAL A 24 -66.64 24.40 -43.84
N ALA A 25 -67.41 23.39 -43.44
CA ALA A 25 -67.06 22.48 -42.32
C ALA A 25 -65.83 21.70 -42.66
N GLY A 26 -65.61 21.21 -43.86
CA GLY A 26 -64.37 20.54 -44.29
C GLY A 26 -63.15 21.44 -44.26
N LEU A 27 -63.32 22.71 -44.75
CA LEU A 27 -62.24 23.70 -44.67
C LEU A 27 -61.94 24.15 -43.23
N LEU A 28 -62.96 24.34 -42.41
CA LEU A 28 -62.76 24.67 -40.98
C LEU A 28 -62.18 23.48 -40.26
N GLY A 29 -62.60 22.25 -40.47
CA GLY A 29 -62.01 21.04 -39.95
C GLY A 29 -60.56 20.89 -40.42
N GLY A 30 -60.30 21.10 -41.70
CA GLY A 30 -58.90 21.09 -42.20
C GLY A 30 -58.04 22.20 -41.67
N ALA A 31 -58.61 23.41 -41.52
CA ALA A 31 -57.89 24.53 -40.91
C ALA A 31 -57.54 24.34 -39.41
N LEU A 32 -58.29 23.51 -38.67
CA LEU A 32 -58.01 23.15 -37.30
C LEU A 32 -57.06 21.94 -37.17
N VAL A 33 -57.21 20.95 -38.05
CA VAL A 33 -56.43 19.71 -38.00
C VAL A 33 -55.01 19.86 -38.57
N VAL A 34 -54.87 20.59 -39.70
CA VAL A 34 -53.56 20.78 -40.35
C VAL A 34 -52.60 21.56 -39.50
N PRO A 35 -52.91 22.64 -38.78
CA PRO A 35 -52.01 23.28 -37.86
C PRO A 35 -51.69 22.41 -36.66
N ALA A 36 -52.66 21.65 -36.15
CA ALA A 36 -52.45 20.73 -35.05
C ALA A 36 -51.49 19.57 -35.45
N VAL A 37 -51.68 18.97 -36.61
CA VAL A 37 -50.77 17.95 -37.15
C VAL A 37 -49.42 18.54 -37.49
N GLY A 38 -49.36 19.75 -38.03
CA GLY A 38 -48.13 20.48 -38.30
C GLY A 38 -47.40 20.85 -37.04
N ALA A 39 -48.11 21.31 -35.97
CA ALA A 39 -47.52 21.61 -34.67
C ALA A 39 -46.97 20.33 -34.00
N VAL A 40 -47.72 19.22 -34.01
CA VAL A 40 -47.23 17.91 -33.53
C VAL A 40 -46.03 17.45 -34.35
N GLY A 41 -46.04 17.60 -35.67
CA GLY A 41 -44.92 17.26 -36.56
C GLY A 41 -43.66 18.12 -36.26
N LEU A 42 -43.84 19.43 -36.05
CA LEU A 42 -42.70 20.31 -35.66
C LEU A 42 -42.20 20.02 -34.27
N VAL A 43 -43.07 19.76 -33.30
CA VAL A 43 -42.68 19.39 -31.93
C VAL A 43 -41.93 18.04 -31.92
N THR A 44 -42.41 17.05 -32.68
CA THR A 44 -41.73 15.74 -32.78
C THR A 44 -40.39 15.88 -33.50
N ARG A 45 -40.28 16.69 -34.59
CA ARG A 45 -39.02 16.96 -35.29
C ARG A 45 -38.04 17.71 -34.39
N ASN A 46 -38.44 18.79 -33.74
CA ASN A 46 -37.60 19.52 -32.81
C ASN A 46 -37.14 18.66 -31.60
N THR A 47 -38.00 17.75 -31.13
CA THR A 47 -37.67 16.82 -30.06
C THR A 47 -36.71 15.76 -30.56
N ALA A 48 -36.89 15.23 -31.76
CA ALA A 48 -35.99 14.30 -32.42
C ALA A 48 -34.62 14.93 -32.70
N ASP A 49 -34.60 16.18 -33.19
CA ASP A 49 -33.35 16.92 -33.42
C ASP A 49 -32.61 17.18 -32.10
N LYS A 50 -33.31 17.60 -31.04
CA LYS A 50 -32.75 17.75 -29.70
C LYS A 50 -32.21 16.41 -29.17
N PHE A 51 -32.90 15.32 -29.35
CA PHE A 51 -32.46 13.96 -28.94
C PHE A 51 -31.24 13.54 -29.75
N ASN A 52 -31.23 13.71 -31.07
CA ASN A 52 -30.10 13.32 -31.92
C ASN A 52 -28.83 14.15 -31.67
N ASN A 53 -29.00 15.44 -31.35
CA ASN A 53 -27.92 16.39 -31.10
C ASN A 53 -27.54 16.45 -29.62
N MET A 54 -28.14 15.63 -28.75
CA MET A 54 -27.81 15.58 -27.35
C MET A 54 -26.35 15.10 -27.16
N LYS A 55 -25.52 15.94 -26.58
CA LYS A 55 -24.16 15.54 -26.19
C LYS A 55 -24.29 14.47 -25.10
N THR A 56 -24.06 13.24 -25.49
CA THR A 56 -23.93 12.11 -24.55
C THR A 56 -22.46 12.05 -24.13
N GLY A 57 -22.20 12.00 -22.82
CA GLY A 57 -20.86 11.76 -22.32
C GLY A 57 -20.34 10.41 -22.84
N VAL A 58 -19.04 10.27 -22.95
CA VAL A 58 -18.40 8.97 -23.19
C VAL A 58 -18.50 8.18 -21.90
N ILE A 59 -18.85 6.90 -21.97
CA ILE A 59 -18.70 5.97 -20.85
C ILE A 59 -17.20 5.89 -20.58
N GLY A 60 -16.76 6.34 -19.39
CA GLY A 60 -15.36 6.28 -18.96
C GLY A 60 -14.89 4.84 -18.74
N GLU A 61 -13.63 4.69 -18.45
CA GLU A 61 -13.07 3.39 -18.04
C GLU A 61 -13.70 2.95 -16.72
N LEU A 62 -14.20 1.72 -16.70
CA LEU A 62 -14.79 1.14 -15.49
C LEU A 62 -13.70 0.82 -14.48
N PRO A 63 -13.92 1.07 -13.16
CA PRO A 63 -12.91 0.78 -12.14
C PRO A 63 -12.51 -0.70 -12.13
N VAL A 64 -11.21 -0.94 -11.95
CA VAL A 64 -10.60 -2.28 -11.90
C VAL A 64 -9.69 -2.34 -10.68
N ARG A 65 -9.60 -3.49 -10.02
CA ARG A 65 -8.65 -3.67 -8.92
C ARG A 65 -7.21 -3.39 -9.38
N SER A 66 -6.40 -2.86 -8.50
CA SER A 66 -4.96 -2.69 -8.70
C SER A 66 -4.19 -3.71 -7.87
N GLU A 67 -2.96 -4.00 -8.26
CA GLU A 67 -2.10 -4.98 -7.61
C GLU A 67 -0.86 -4.31 -7.02
N ILE A 68 -0.58 -4.59 -5.75
CA ILE A 68 0.68 -4.26 -5.10
C ILE A 68 1.50 -5.54 -5.09
N LEU A 69 2.66 -5.51 -5.72
CA LEU A 69 3.51 -6.67 -6.02
C LEU A 69 4.88 -6.51 -5.35
N ASP A 70 5.48 -7.61 -4.94
CA ASP A 70 6.86 -7.62 -4.45
C ASP A 70 7.87 -7.39 -5.59
N SER A 71 9.16 -7.35 -5.27
CA SER A 71 10.24 -7.14 -6.24
C SER A 71 10.32 -8.21 -7.34
N LYS A 72 9.72 -9.38 -7.14
CA LYS A 72 9.65 -10.51 -8.10
C LYS A 72 8.29 -10.61 -8.79
N GLY A 73 7.39 -9.65 -8.58
CA GLY A 73 6.06 -9.64 -9.19
C GLY A 73 5.04 -10.56 -8.52
N ARG A 74 5.28 -11.01 -7.28
CA ARG A 74 4.30 -11.80 -6.52
C ARG A 74 3.36 -10.87 -5.78
N LEU A 75 2.09 -11.24 -5.73
CA LEU A 75 1.03 -10.44 -5.08
C LEU A 75 1.31 -10.25 -3.59
N ILE A 76 1.28 -8.98 -3.16
CA ILE A 76 1.21 -8.57 -1.76
C ILE A 76 -0.25 -8.30 -1.39
N ALA A 77 -0.92 -7.40 -2.15
CA ALA A 77 -2.28 -6.99 -1.87
C ALA A 77 -3.01 -6.52 -3.12
N TYR A 78 -4.34 -6.63 -3.13
CA TYR A 78 -5.20 -5.90 -4.05
C TYR A 78 -5.63 -4.57 -3.45
N TYR A 79 -5.75 -3.55 -4.28
CA TYR A 79 -6.36 -2.27 -3.94
C TYR A 79 -7.60 -2.04 -4.80
N TYR A 80 -8.74 -1.82 -4.16
CA TYR A 80 -10.02 -1.66 -4.84
C TYR A 80 -10.42 -0.19 -4.86
N PRO A 81 -10.51 0.46 -6.05
CA PRO A 81 -10.96 1.84 -6.14
C PRO A 81 -12.33 2.02 -5.45
N ARG A 82 -12.42 2.90 -4.48
CA ARG A 82 -13.68 3.17 -3.75
C ARG A 82 -14.34 1.93 -3.11
N GLY A 83 -13.58 0.88 -2.81
CA GLY A 83 -14.09 -0.39 -2.29
C GLY A 83 -14.84 -1.25 -3.31
N ILE A 84 -14.67 -0.97 -4.60
CA ILE A 84 -15.31 -1.70 -5.69
C ILE A 84 -14.41 -2.85 -6.12
N ASP A 85 -14.79 -4.08 -5.74
CA ASP A 85 -14.16 -5.28 -6.24
C ASP A 85 -14.73 -5.61 -7.64
N ARG A 86 -13.89 -5.43 -8.66
CA ARG A 86 -14.25 -5.72 -10.04
C ARG A 86 -13.10 -6.39 -10.78
N GLU A 87 -13.39 -7.60 -11.27
CA GLU A 87 -12.52 -8.37 -12.15
C GLU A 87 -13.21 -8.51 -13.52
N PRO A 88 -12.77 -7.78 -14.55
CA PRO A 88 -13.36 -7.87 -15.88
C PRO A 88 -13.00 -9.18 -16.56
N VAL A 89 -13.99 -9.82 -17.15
CA VAL A 89 -13.86 -11.05 -17.93
C VAL A 89 -14.40 -10.88 -19.35
N SER A 90 -13.75 -11.50 -20.33
CA SER A 90 -14.23 -11.50 -21.71
C SER A 90 -15.49 -12.37 -21.86
N TYR A 91 -16.25 -12.19 -22.92
CA TYR A 91 -17.46 -12.98 -23.19
C TYR A 91 -17.21 -14.50 -23.13
N ASN A 92 -16.09 -14.97 -23.70
CA ASN A 92 -15.73 -16.38 -23.73
C ASN A 92 -15.26 -16.91 -22.35
N GLN A 93 -14.90 -16.03 -21.42
CA GLN A 93 -14.55 -16.37 -20.03
C GLN A 93 -15.78 -16.36 -19.12
N ILE A 94 -16.98 -16.16 -19.65
CA ILE A 94 -18.25 -16.27 -18.91
C ILE A 94 -18.94 -17.56 -19.31
N SER A 95 -19.32 -18.36 -18.33
CA SER A 95 -20.06 -19.62 -18.53
C SER A 95 -21.26 -19.41 -19.49
N PRO A 96 -21.45 -20.26 -20.51
CA PRO A 96 -22.60 -20.17 -21.40
C PRO A 96 -23.95 -20.15 -20.66
N ILE A 97 -24.06 -20.93 -19.58
CA ILE A 97 -25.30 -20.98 -18.81
C ILE A 97 -25.55 -19.68 -18.02
N MET A 98 -24.48 -18.96 -17.61
CA MET A 98 -24.63 -17.63 -16.98
C MET A 98 -25.12 -16.59 -17.97
N ARG A 99 -24.58 -16.57 -19.21
CA ARG A 99 -25.03 -15.69 -20.29
C ARG A 99 -26.50 -15.94 -20.65
N GLN A 100 -26.92 -17.21 -20.70
CA GLN A 100 -28.31 -17.60 -20.95
C GLN A 100 -29.23 -17.23 -19.78
N ALA A 101 -28.81 -17.41 -18.55
CA ALA A 101 -29.60 -17.10 -17.35
C ALA A 101 -29.92 -15.60 -17.26
N ILE A 102 -28.90 -14.73 -17.49
CA ILE A 102 -29.10 -13.28 -17.40
C ILE A 102 -29.99 -12.77 -18.53
N VAL A 103 -29.80 -13.24 -19.76
CA VAL A 103 -30.66 -12.86 -20.89
C VAL A 103 -32.10 -13.37 -20.65
N ALA A 104 -32.29 -14.60 -20.12
CA ALA A 104 -33.60 -15.16 -19.85
C ALA A 104 -34.40 -14.32 -18.86
N ILE A 105 -33.78 -13.82 -17.80
CA ILE A 105 -34.48 -13.08 -16.74
C ILE A 105 -34.63 -11.59 -17.05
N GLU A 106 -33.59 -10.93 -17.59
CA GLU A 106 -33.59 -9.49 -17.79
C GLU A 106 -34.18 -9.08 -19.13
N ASP A 107 -33.86 -9.80 -20.21
CA ASP A 107 -34.26 -9.41 -21.57
C ASP A 107 -34.29 -10.61 -22.51
N SER A 108 -35.33 -11.43 -22.40
CA SER A 108 -35.40 -12.71 -23.11
C SER A 108 -35.40 -12.62 -24.65
N ARG A 109 -35.61 -11.44 -25.21
CA ARG A 109 -35.56 -11.17 -26.65
C ARG A 109 -34.37 -10.30 -27.07
N PHE A 110 -33.37 -10.17 -26.21
CA PHE A 110 -32.22 -9.28 -26.39
C PHE A 110 -31.57 -9.39 -27.77
N TYR A 111 -31.44 -10.58 -28.30
CA TYR A 111 -30.85 -10.82 -29.62
C TYR A 111 -31.81 -10.50 -30.81
N GLN A 112 -33.09 -10.16 -30.53
CA GLN A 112 -34.12 -9.93 -31.56
C GLN A 112 -34.50 -8.46 -31.75
N HIS A 113 -33.99 -7.55 -30.92
CA HIS A 113 -34.25 -6.10 -30.99
C HIS A 113 -32.98 -5.27 -30.83
N GLY A 114 -33.04 -3.97 -31.08
CA GLY A 114 -31.94 -3.03 -30.84
C GLY A 114 -31.94 -2.46 -29.43
N ALA A 115 -31.47 -1.21 -29.27
CA ALA A 115 -31.38 -0.51 -27.99
C ALA A 115 -32.74 -0.38 -27.26
N ILE A 116 -33.84 -0.50 -27.97
CA ILE A 116 -35.23 -0.37 -27.47
C ILE A 116 -36.00 -1.62 -27.86
N ASP A 117 -36.66 -2.25 -26.91
CA ASP A 117 -37.69 -3.26 -27.16
C ASP A 117 -39.09 -2.61 -27.12
N ILE A 118 -39.59 -2.14 -28.26
CA ILE A 118 -40.89 -1.49 -28.35
C ILE A 118 -42.01 -2.45 -27.87
N ARG A 119 -41.97 -3.72 -28.27
CA ARG A 119 -42.99 -4.71 -27.89
C ARG A 119 -42.97 -5.01 -26.39
N GLY A 120 -41.76 -5.10 -25.79
CA GLY A 120 -41.58 -5.29 -24.35
C GLY A 120 -42.03 -4.08 -23.54
N THR A 121 -41.72 -2.90 -24.00
CA THR A 121 -42.15 -1.62 -23.38
C THR A 121 -43.67 -1.47 -23.37
N VAL A 122 -44.34 -1.72 -24.50
CA VAL A 122 -45.83 -1.69 -24.59
C VAL A 122 -46.45 -2.73 -23.68
N ARG A 123 -45.92 -3.94 -23.66
CA ARG A 123 -46.39 -5.02 -22.74
C ARG A 123 -46.24 -4.62 -21.28
N ALA A 124 -45.10 -4.04 -20.88
CA ALA A 124 -44.85 -3.60 -19.53
C ALA A 124 -45.86 -2.51 -19.09
N ILE A 125 -46.17 -1.53 -19.99
CA ILE A 125 -47.17 -0.51 -19.72
C ILE A 125 -48.56 -1.13 -19.54
N VAL A 126 -48.96 -2.11 -20.40
CA VAL A 126 -50.25 -2.77 -20.27
C VAL A 126 -50.35 -3.57 -18.97
N ASN A 127 -49.30 -4.28 -18.60
CA ASN A 127 -49.26 -5.06 -17.34
C ASN A 127 -49.33 -4.14 -16.11
N ASP A 128 -48.68 -3.00 -16.13
CA ASP A 128 -48.72 -1.99 -15.04
C ASP A 128 -50.14 -1.41 -14.89
N ILE A 129 -50.85 -1.15 -16.00
CA ILE A 129 -52.26 -0.68 -15.99
C ILE A 129 -53.18 -1.74 -15.42
N GLU A 130 -52.92 -3.05 -15.70
CA GLU A 130 -53.72 -4.18 -15.21
C GLU A 130 -53.31 -4.62 -13.78
N HIS A 131 -52.40 -3.94 -13.10
CA HIS A 131 -51.86 -4.30 -11.77
C HIS A 131 -51.31 -5.74 -11.69
N LYS A 132 -50.89 -6.31 -12.80
CA LYS A 132 -50.26 -7.64 -12.89
C LYS A 132 -48.75 -7.47 -12.91
N THR A 133 -48.10 -7.57 -11.77
CA THR A 133 -46.64 -7.61 -11.57
C THR A 133 -45.83 -6.60 -12.40
N VAL A 134 -45.08 -5.73 -11.72
CA VAL A 134 -44.16 -4.76 -12.34
C VAL A 134 -43.10 -5.52 -13.14
N GLN A 135 -43.26 -5.59 -14.47
CA GLN A 135 -42.22 -6.10 -15.38
C GLN A 135 -41.35 -4.94 -15.83
N GLY A 136 -40.02 -5.02 -15.59
CA GLY A 136 -39.08 -4.00 -16.05
C GLY A 136 -39.10 -3.85 -17.58
N GLY A 137 -39.42 -2.65 -18.06
CA GLY A 137 -39.42 -2.31 -19.49
C GLY A 137 -38.05 -1.86 -20.04
N SER A 138 -36.98 -1.96 -19.28
CA SER A 138 -35.63 -1.56 -19.68
C SER A 138 -34.88 -2.72 -20.34
N THR A 139 -34.24 -2.46 -21.49
CA THR A 139 -33.42 -3.45 -22.17
C THR A 139 -32.10 -3.69 -21.42
N LEU A 140 -31.44 -4.81 -21.68
CA LEU A 140 -30.13 -5.15 -21.11
C LEU A 140 -29.06 -4.08 -21.49
N THR A 141 -29.13 -3.50 -22.70
CA THR A 141 -28.26 -2.39 -23.11
C THR A 141 -28.48 -1.15 -22.28
N GLN A 142 -29.73 -0.78 -21.96
CA GLN A 142 -30.04 0.38 -21.11
C GLN A 142 -29.53 0.15 -19.68
N GLN A 143 -29.65 -1.06 -19.14
CA GLN A 143 -29.13 -1.41 -17.82
C GLN A 143 -27.60 -1.37 -17.79
N TYR A 144 -26.91 -1.85 -18.84
CA TYR A 144 -25.47 -1.71 -18.99
C TYR A 144 -25.03 -0.26 -18.93
N VAL A 145 -25.66 0.61 -19.74
CA VAL A 145 -25.38 2.05 -19.75
C VAL A 145 -25.58 2.69 -18.38
N LYS A 146 -26.69 2.38 -17.71
CA LYS A 146 -26.96 2.87 -16.34
C LYS A 146 -25.85 2.47 -15.37
N ASN A 147 -25.50 1.20 -15.33
CA ASN A 147 -24.47 0.69 -14.42
C ASN A 147 -23.09 1.30 -14.72
N ALA A 148 -22.73 1.43 -15.99
CA ALA A 148 -21.49 2.05 -16.41
C ALA A 148 -21.41 3.53 -15.99
N LEU A 149 -22.50 4.30 -16.15
CA LEU A 149 -22.56 5.70 -15.69
C LEU A 149 -22.40 5.84 -14.17
N ILE A 150 -22.95 4.91 -13.40
CA ILE A 150 -22.79 4.87 -11.94
C ILE A 150 -21.34 4.60 -11.57
N LEU A 151 -20.73 3.59 -12.19
CA LEU A 151 -19.35 3.17 -11.89
C LEU A 151 -18.31 4.22 -12.30
N THR A 152 -18.56 4.97 -13.39
CA THR A 152 -17.64 6.00 -13.89
C THR A 152 -17.93 7.39 -13.33
N ALA A 153 -18.93 7.53 -12.45
CA ALA A 153 -19.25 8.79 -11.81
C ALA A 153 -18.06 9.33 -10.99
N PRO A 154 -17.69 10.61 -11.12
CA PRO A 154 -16.54 11.17 -10.42
C PRO A 154 -16.73 11.29 -8.90
N ASN A 155 -17.96 11.29 -8.44
CA ASN A 155 -18.30 11.35 -7.02
C ASN A 155 -19.66 10.71 -6.72
N ALA A 156 -19.97 10.51 -5.44
CA ALA A 156 -21.22 9.90 -4.98
C ALA A 156 -22.48 10.67 -5.40
N GLN A 157 -22.42 12.00 -5.48
CA GLN A 157 -23.56 12.83 -5.86
C GLN A 157 -23.92 12.62 -7.35
N VAL A 158 -22.91 12.54 -8.23
CA VAL A 158 -23.12 12.22 -9.64
C VAL A 158 -23.60 10.77 -9.80
N ALA A 159 -23.04 9.83 -9.06
CA ALA A 159 -23.52 8.45 -9.04
C ALA A 159 -25.00 8.37 -8.63
N GLN A 160 -25.38 9.08 -7.56
CA GLN A 160 -26.77 9.14 -7.08
C GLN A 160 -27.72 9.75 -8.14
N SER A 161 -27.28 10.75 -8.92
CA SER A 161 -28.06 11.31 -10.01
C SER A 161 -28.38 10.29 -11.11
N ALA A 162 -27.53 9.27 -11.30
CA ALA A 162 -27.76 8.17 -12.23
C ALA A 162 -28.83 7.17 -11.76
N TYR A 163 -29.19 7.18 -10.47
CA TYR A 163 -30.33 6.43 -9.93
C TYR A 163 -31.65 7.22 -9.93
N ALA A 164 -31.60 8.55 -10.08
CA ALA A 164 -32.77 9.40 -9.94
C ALA A 164 -33.88 9.02 -10.97
N PRO A 165 -35.14 8.85 -10.55
CA PRO A 165 -36.23 8.41 -11.43
C PRO A 165 -36.75 9.59 -12.29
N THR A 166 -35.86 10.23 -13.08
CA THR A 166 -36.22 11.38 -13.93
C THR A 166 -36.29 11.00 -15.39
N LEU A 167 -37.23 11.65 -16.12
CA LEU A 167 -37.39 11.46 -17.56
C LEU A 167 -36.11 11.87 -18.32
N SER A 168 -35.47 12.96 -17.91
CA SER A 168 -34.21 13.44 -18.51
C SER A 168 -33.11 12.42 -18.46
N ARG A 169 -32.94 11.75 -17.29
CA ARG A 169 -31.98 10.66 -17.16
C ARG A 169 -32.31 9.49 -18.10
N LYS A 170 -33.58 9.08 -18.15
CA LYS A 170 -34.01 7.96 -19.00
C LYS A 170 -33.80 8.24 -20.48
N ILE A 171 -34.00 9.49 -20.91
CA ILE A 171 -33.71 9.92 -22.28
C ILE A 171 -32.21 9.85 -22.60
N LYS A 172 -31.35 10.25 -21.64
CA LYS A 172 -29.90 10.16 -21.81
C LYS A 172 -29.43 8.69 -21.88
N GLU A 173 -29.95 7.83 -21.01
CA GLU A 173 -29.66 6.38 -21.04
C GLU A 173 -30.04 5.78 -22.41
N LEU A 174 -31.23 6.12 -22.90
CA LEU A 174 -31.73 5.63 -24.17
C LEU A 174 -30.83 6.05 -25.34
N ARG A 175 -30.41 7.31 -25.36
CA ARG A 175 -29.51 7.85 -26.38
C ARG A 175 -28.16 7.15 -26.37
N LEU A 176 -27.59 6.96 -25.17
CA LEU A 176 -26.33 6.21 -24.98
C LEU A 176 -26.48 4.74 -25.35
N ALA A 177 -27.61 4.11 -25.04
CA ALA A 177 -27.88 2.72 -25.41
C ALA A 177 -27.90 2.53 -26.94
N ILE A 178 -28.45 3.51 -27.68
CA ILE A 178 -28.42 3.50 -29.16
C ILE A 178 -26.94 3.61 -29.64
N ASP A 179 -26.13 4.46 -29.04
CA ASP A 179 -24.74 4.61 -29.44
C ASP A 179 -23.91 3.37 -29.12
N VAL A 180 -24.19 2.69 -27.98
CA VAL A 180 -23.58 1.43 -27.62
C VAL A 180 -23.91 0.31 -28.60
N GLU A 181 -25.19 0.16 -28.99
CA GLU A 181 -25.63 -0.85 -29.95
C GLU A 181 -25.04 -0.63 -31.38
N LYS A 182 -24.65 0.60 -31.73
CA LYS A 182 -23.94 0.88 -32.98
C LYS A 182 -22.47 0.47 -32.95
N LYS A 183 -21.85 0.40 -31.74
CA LYS A 183 -20.41 0.25 -31.58
C LYS A 183 -20.02 -1.15 -31.05
N MET A 184 -20.93 -1.85 -30.37
CA MET A 184 -20.69 -3.12 -29.72
C MET A 184 -21.62 -4.20 -30.26
N SER A 185 -21.11 -5.41 -30.42
CA SER A 185 -21.95 -6.59 -30.69
C SER A 185 -22.82 -6.95 -29.49
N LYS A 186 -23.89 -7.70 -29.72
CA LYS A 186 -24.75 -8.21 -28.65
C LYS A 186 -23.97 -8.97 -27.57
N ASP A 187 -23.02 -9.79 -27.97
CA ASP A 187 -22.15 -10.55 -27.06
C ASP A 187 -21.23 -9.63 -26.23
N GLN A 188 -20.70 -8.57 -26.85
CA GLN A 188 -19.94 -7.56 -26.11
C GLN A 188 -20.82 -6.80 -25.10
N ILE A 189 -22.08 -6.53 -25.43
CA ILE A 189 -23.01 -5.86 -24.51
C ILE A 189 -23.38 -6.77 -23.35
N VAL A 190 -23.63 -8.09 -23.58
CA VAL A 190 -23.87 -9.06 -22.51
C VAL A 190 -22.66 -9.14 -21.57
N ALA A 191 -21.44 -9.24 -22.12
CA ALA A 191 -20.22 -9.23 -21.33
C ALA A 191 -20.05 -7.90 -20.56
N GLY A 192 -20.28 -6.77 -21.22
CA GLY A 192 -20.25 -5.44 -20.62
C GLY A 192 -21.21 -5.28 -19.45
N TYR A 193 -22.45 -5.74 -19.64
CA TYR A 193 -23.46 -5.76 -18.59
C TYR A 193 -23.03 -6.63 -17.39
N LEU A 194 -22.65 -7.89 -17.65
CA LEU A 194 -22.21 -8.82 -16.61
C LEU A 194 -20.95 -8.34 -15.87
N ASN A 195 -20.08 -7.56 -16.51
CA ASN A 195 -18.92 -6.93 -15.90
C ASN A 195 -19.25 -5.62 -15.14
N ALA A 196 -20.42 -5.04 -15.33
CA ALA A 196 -20.87 -3.80 -14.70
C ALA A 196 -22.03 -4.00 -13.72
N ALA A 197 -22.60 -5.19 -13.64
CA ALA A 197 -23.69 -5.50 -12.73
C ALA A 197 -23.20 -5.56 -11.29
N PHE A 198 -23.98 -5.00 -10.37
CA PHE A 198 -23.72 -5.08 -8.95
C PHE A 198 -24.33 -6.39 -8.39
N PHE A 199 -23.54 -7.16 -7.63
CA PHE A 199 -23.90 -8.43 -7.05
C PHE A 199 -23.89 -8.41 -5.51
N GLY A 200 -24.21 -7.26 -4.91
CA GLY A 200 -24.35 -7.10 -3.47
C GLY A 200 -23.06 -6.73 -2.73
N THR A 201 -23.25 -6.34 -1.47
CA THR A 201 -22.19 -5.97 -0.56
C THR A 201 -21.90 -7.10 0.40
N SER A 202 -20.64 -7.46 0.59
CA SER A 202 -20.20 -8.47 1.55
C SER A 202 -18.92 -8.01 2.21
N TYR A 203 -18.85 -8.10 3.54
CA TYR A 203 -17.69 -7.67 4.34
C TYR A 203 -17.17 -6.26 3.98
N GLY A 204 -18.11 -5.30 3.77
CA GLY A 204 -17.79 -3.90 3.49
C GLY A 204 -17.36 -3.59 2.05
N ASN A 205 -17.24 -4.58 1.16
CA ASN A 205 -16.86 -4.40 -0.23
C ASN A 205 -17.96 -4.78 -1.20
N GLN A 206 -18.07 -4.03 -2.29
CA GLN A 206 -19.07 -4.23 -3.34
C GLN A 206 -18.56 -5.22 -4.39
N ALA A 207 -19.27 -6.34 -4.59
CA ALA A 207 -19.01 -7.24 -5.71
C ALA A 207 -19.61 -6.65 -7.00
N VAL A 208 -18.76 -6.19 -7.90
CA VAL A 208 -19.16 -5.66 -9.20
C VAL A 208 -18.58 -6.52 -10.30
N GLY A 209 -19.46 -7.02 -11.16
CA GLY A 209 -19.09 -7.92 -12.23
C GLY A 209 -19.16 -9.39 -11.82
N VAL A 210 -19.45 -10.22 -12.82
CA VAL A 210 -19.63 -11.67 -12.67
C VAL A 210 -18.34 -12.39 -12.27
N GLY A 211 -17.16 -11.85 -12.61
CA GLY A 211 -15.87 -12.38 -12.18
C GLY A 211 -15.73 -12.32 -10.66
N ALA A 212 -15.85 -11.12 -10.10
CA ALA A 212 -15.80 -10.89 -8.65
C ALA A 212 -16.90 -11.66 -7.90
N ALA A 213 -18.12 -11.72 -8.45
CA ALA A 213 -19.21 -12.45 -7.84
C ALA A 213 -18.97 -13.98 -7.80
N ALA A 214 -18.41 -14.55 -8.87
CA ALA A 214 -18.07 -15.97 -8.94
C ALA A 214 -17.00 -16.36 -7.91
N GLU A 215 -15.95 -15.53 -7.80
CA GLU A 215 -14.90 -15.71 -6.79
C GLU A 215 -15.47 -15.59 -5.39
N ARG A 216 -16.22 -14.53 -5.11
CA ARG A 216 -16.74 -14.22 -3.78
C ARG A 216 -17.70 -15.25 -3.22
N TYR A 217 -18.68 -15.64 -3.99
CA TYR A 217 -19.78 -16.51 -3.50
C TYR A 217 -19.49 -17.98 -3.66
N PHE A 218 -18.57 -18.36 -4.57
CA PHE A 218 -18.37 -19.76 -4.94
C PHE A 218 -16.91 -20.21 -5.01
N ASP A 219 -15.95 -19.32 -4.72
CA ASP A 219 -14.51 -19.61 -4.83
C ASP A 219 -14.17 -20.25 -6.21
N THR A 220 -14.71 -19.64 -7.27
CA THR A 220 -14.56 -20.15 -8.64
C THR A 220 -14.48 -19.01 -9.66
N THR A 221 -14.19 -19.35 -10.92
CA THR A 221 -14.16 -18.37 -12.01
C THR A 221 -15.52 -18.25 -12.71
N ALA A 222 -15.78 -17.10 -13.35
CA ALA A 222 -17.00 -16.91 -14.14
C ALA A 222 -17.20 -17.96 -15.24
N ALA A 223 -16.13 -18.54 -15.78
CA ALA A 223 -16.17 -19.60 -16.78
C ALA A 223 -16.72 -20.93 -16.25
N LYS A 224 -16.53 -21.21 -14.96
CA LYS A 224 -16.89 -22.47 -14.31
C LYS A 224 -18.24 -22.43 -13.59
N LEU A 225 -18.98 -21.32 -13.67
CA LEU A 225 -20.30 -21.21 -13.04
C LEU A 225 -21.25 -22.29 -13.55
N THR A 226 -21.84 -23.02 -12.63
CA THR A 226 -22.85 -24.08 -12.87
C THR A 226 -24.25 -23.48 -12.96
N LEU A 227 -25.24 -24.26 -13.42
CA LEU A 227 -26.64 -23.82 -13.53
C LEU A 227 -27.20 -23.23 -12.22
N PRO A 228 -27.09 -23.87 -11.03
CA PRO A 228 -27.60 -23.27 -9.79
C PRO A 228 -26.92 -21.97 -9.41
N GLN A 229 -25.59 -21.85 -9.63
CA GLN A 229 -24.80 -20.65 -9.36
C GLN A 229 -25.15 -19.52 -10.31
N ALA A 230 -25.22 -19.81 -11.61
CA ALA A 230 -25.62 -18.86 -12.64
C ALA A 230 -27.05 -18.32 -12.42
N ALA A 231 -27.99 -19.20 -12.09
CA ALA A 231 -29.38 -18.81 -11.80
C ALA A 231 -29.47 -17.94 -10.51
N MET A 232 -28.66 -18.22 -9.51
CA MET A 232 -28.59 -17.40 -8.30
C MET A 232 -28.06 -16.01 -8.62
N LEU A 233 -26.90 -15.90 -9.28
CA LEU A 233 -26.33 -14.62 -9.65
C LEU A 233 -27.24 -13.81 -10.57
N ALA A 234 -27.85 -14.44 -11.59
CA ALA A 234 -28.81 -13.78 -12.45
C ALA A 234 -30.06 -13.29 -11.72
N GLY A 235 -30.45 -13.97 -10.63
CA GLY A 235 -31.55 -13.54 -9.78
C GLY A 235 -31.24 -12.31 -8.94
N MET A 236 -30.02 -12.21 -8.45
CA MET A 236 -29.58 -11.13 -7.54
C MET A 236 -29.59 -9.74 -8.18
N VAL A 237 -29.35 -9.61 -9.48
CA VAL A 237 -29.11 -8.29 -10.13
C VAL A 237 -30.31 -7.34 -10.06
N GLU A 238 -31.52 -7.82 -9.80
CA GLU A 238 -32.71 -6.99 -9.62
C GLU A 238 -32.67 -6.21 -8.31
N ASN A 239 -32.29 -6.88 -7.20
CA ASN A 239 -32.16 -6.26 -5.87
C ASN A 239 -31.01 -6.92 -5.09
N PRO A 240 -29.74 -6.58 -5.41
CA PRO A 240 -28.56 -7.35 -5.00
C PRO A 240 -28.35 -7.46 -3.48
N ASP A 241 -28.74 -6.47 -2.71
CA ASP A 241 -28.61 -6.52 -1.24
C ASP A 241 -29.79 -7.23 -0.57
N ALA A 242 -31.02 -7.07 -1.09
CA ALA A 242 -32.20 -7.77 -0.57
C ALA A 242 -32.25 -9.27 -0.95
N ASP A 243 -31.57 -9.64 -2.03
CA ASP A 243 -31.43 -11.02 -2.51
C ASP A 243 -30.02 -11.58 -2.26
N ASN A 244 -29.26 -10.98 -1.33
CA ASN A 244 -27.90 -11.38 -1.00
C ASN A 244 -27.88 -12.78 -0.36
N PRO A 245 -27.17 -13.76 -0.92
CA PRO A 245 -27.20 -15.13 -0.42
C PRO A 245 -26.53 -15.32 0.94
N VAL A 246 -25.73 -14.36 1.40
CA VAL A 246 -25.05 -14.39 2.71
C VAL A 246 -25.97 -13.83 3.81
N THR A 247 -26.61 -12.69 3.56
CA THR A 247 -27.46 -12.01 4.56
C THR A 247 -28.92 -12.39 4.45
N GLU A 248 -29.40 -12.69 3.23
CA GLU A 248 -30.80 -12.99 2.91
C GLU A 248 -30.97 -14.31 2.12
N PRO A 249 -30.50 -15.46 2.65
CA PRO A 249 -30.41 -16.72 1.90
C PRO A 249 -31.77 -17.24 1.40
N GLN A 250 -32.86 -16.97 2.13
CA GLN A 250 -34.20 -17.39 1.72
C GLN A 250 -34.74 -16.60 0.52
N ASN A 251 -34.42 -15.30 0.45
CA ASN A 251 -34.78 -14.46 -0.69
C ASN A 251 -33.94 -14.88 -1.91
N ALA A 252 -32.64 -15.09 -1.72
CA ALA A 252 -31.76 -15.60 -2.77
C ALA A 252 -32.25 -16.94 -3.35
N LEU A 253 -32.71 -17.90 -2.51
CA LEU A 253 -33.32 -19.17 -2.94
C LEU A 253 -34.58 -18.95 -3.78
N LYS A 254 -35.50 -18.11 -3.30
CA LYS A 254 -36.75 -17.79 -4.03
C LYS A 254 -36.42 -17.16 -5.38
N ARG A 255 -35.50 -16.20 -5.41
CA ARG A 255 -35.13 -15.46 -6.62
C ARG A 255 -34.43 -16.38 -7.65
N ARG A 256 -33.49 -17.23 -7.20
CA ARG A 256 -32.88 -18.28 -8.03
C ARG A 256 -33.92 -19.13 -8.71
N ASN A 257 -34.94 -19.58 -7.96
CA ASN A 257 -35.97 -20.44 -8.48
C ASN A 257 -36.88 -19.76 -9.52
N VAL A 258 -37.08 -18.43 -9.40
CA VAL A 258 -37.77 -17.63 -10.43
C VAL A 258 -36.97 -17.69 -11.75
N VAL A 259 -35.65 -17.52 -11.68
CA VAL A 259 -34.76 -17.59 -12.86
C VAL A 259 -34.82 -18.97 -13.50
N LEU A 260 -34.71 -20.05 -12.69
CA LEU A 260 -34.83 -21.42 -13.19
C LEU A 260 -36.18 -21.70 -13.90
N ALA A 261 -37.28 -21.23 -13.32
CA ALA A 261 -38.60 -21.36 -13.93
C ALA A 261 -38.66 -20.59 -15.27
N ARG A 262 -38.08 -19.39 -15.34
CA ARG A 262 -38.02 -18.59 -16.56
C ARG A 262 -37.17 -19.27 -17.64
N MET A 263 -36.02 -19.83 -17.27
CA MET A 263 -35.17 -20.59 -18.21
C MET A 263 -35.90 -21.82 -18.76
N ALA A 264 -36.71 -22.52 -17.94
CA ALA A 264 -37.53 -23.63 -18.39
C ALA A 264 -38.66 -23.20 -19.33
N GLN A 265 -39.36 -22.10 -19.04
CA GLN A 265 -40.35 -21.48 -19.94
C GLN A 265 -39.79 -21.13 -21.32
N LEU A 266 -38.53 -20.74 -21.37
CA LEU A 266 -37.82 -20.40 -22.60
C LEU A 266 -37.12 -21.59 -23.25
N HIS A 267 -37.34 -22.82 -22.76
CA HIS A 267 -36.74 -24.05 -23.23
C HIS A 267 -35.19 -24.07 -23.23
N ILE A 268 -34.54 -23.24 -22.38
CA ILE A 268 -33.09 -23.24 -22.18
C ILE A 268 -32.68 -24.45 -21.35
N ILE A 269 -33.52 -24.84 -20.40
CA ILE A 269 -33.39 -26.05 -19.59
C ILE A 269 -34.74 -26.79 -19.59
N THR A 270 -34.72 -28.04 -19.17
CA THR A 270 -35.98 -28.80 -19.01
C THR A 270 -36.69 -28.42 -17.70
N GLN A 271 -38.01 -28.61 -17.64
CA GLN A 271 -38.80 -28.43 -16.41
C GLN A 271 -38.27 -29.33 -15.27
N ALA A 272 -37.87 -30.57 -15.60
CA ALA A 272 -37.27 -31.48 -14.64
C ALA A 272 -35.96 -30.95 -14.03
N GLN A 273 -35.09 -30.35 -14.86
CA GLN A 273 -33.86 -29.69 -14.39
C GLN A 273 -34.18 -28.52 -13.47
N ALA A 274 -35.16 -27.66 -13.83
CA ALA A 274 -35.54 -26.51 -13.01
C ALA A 274 -36.02 -26.97 -11.61
N VAL A 275 -36.86 -27.98 -11.55
CA VAL A 275 -37.38 -28.55 -10.28
C VAL A 275 -36.24 -29.19 -9.47
N ALA A 276 -35.38 -29.99 -10.09
CA ALA A 276 -34.30 -30.69 -9.41
C ALA A 276 -33.28 -29.72 -8.81
N VAL A 277 -32.89 -28.69 -9.56
CA VAL A 277 -31.94 -27.64 -9.08
C VAL A 277 -32.62 -26.75 -8.05
N GLY A 278 -33.90 -26.42 -8.20
CA GLY A 278 -34.67 -25.60 -7.27
C GLY A 278 -34.74 -26.17 -5.85
N LYS A 279 -34.61 -27.47 -5.68
CA LYS A 279 -34.60 -28.16 -4.37
C LYS A 279 -33.20 -28.14 -3.70
N ARG A 280 -32.15 -27.83 -4.43
CA ARG A 280 -30.76 -27.83 -3.89
C ARG A 280 -30.52 -26.57 -3.04
N PRO A 281 -29.63 -26.66 -2.03
CA PRO A 281 -29.16 -25.46 -1.31
C PRO A 281 -28.41 -24.50 -2.27
N LEU A 282 -28.09 -23.32 -1.81
CA LEU A 282 -27.36 -22.29 -2.62
C LEU A 282 -25.96 -22.75 -3.04
N GLY A 283 -25.31 -23.62 -2.25
CA GLY A 283 -23.98 -24.16 -2.56
C GLY A 283 -22.90 -23.10 -2.50
N LEU A 284 -22.96 -22.23 -1.48
CA LEU A 284 -21.98 -21.17 -1.27
C LEU A 284 -20.65 -21.76 -0.81
N HIS A 285 -19.56 -21.24 -1.39
CA HIS A 285 -18.20 -21.40 -0.96
C HIS A 285 -17.60 -20.00 -0.91
N LEU A 286 -17.75 -19.35 0.24
CA LEU A 286 -17.37 -17.95 0.39
C LEU A 286 -15.85 -17.80 0.41
N SER A 287 -15.29 -17.03 -0.50
CA SER A 287 -13.91 -16.59 -0.42
C SER A 287 -13.83 -15.28 0.35
N MET A 288 -12.89 -15.22 1.29
CA MET A 288 -12.55 -13.96 1.95
C MET A 288 -11.77 -13.10 0.96
N LEU A 289 -12.32 -11.93 0.64
CA LEU A 289 -11.60 -10.98 -0.21
C LEU A 289 -10.30 -10.56 0.45
N GLN A 290 -9.25 -10.64 -0.34
CA GLN A 290 -7.93 -10.15 -0.01
C GLN A 290 -7.87 -8.64 -0.26
N THR A 291 -8.49 -7.83 0.63
CA THR A 291 -8.55 -6.38 0.48
C THR A 291 -7.43 -5.68 1.23
N GLY A 292 -6.65 -4.90 0.49
CA GLY A 292 -5.64 -4.01 1.05
C GLY A 292 -4.61 -4.74 1.92
N CYS A 293 -3.96 -3.97 2.76
CA CYS A 293 -2.83 -4.44 3.57
C CYS A 293 -3.21 -5.33 4.75
N THR A 294 -4.51 -5.54 5.01
CA THR A 294 -5.03 -6.53 5.97
C THR A 294 -5.26 -7.91 5.37
N SER A 295 -5.08 -8.06 4.06
CA SER A 295 -5.33 -9.31 3.35
C SER A 295 -4.41 -10.44 3.77
N GLY A 296 -4.86 -11.69 3.57
CA GLY A 296 -4.04 -12.88 3.86
C GLY A 296 -2.76 -12.95 3.03
N SER A 297 -2.76 -12.40 1.81
CA SER A 297 -1.56 -12.30 0.94
C SER A 297 -0.54 -11.30 1.48
N ALA A 298 -1.01 -10.20 2.12
CA ALA A 298 -0.16 -9.18 2.74
C ALA A 298 0.30 -9.54 4.15
N LYS A 299 -0.15 -10.65 4.73
CA LYS A 299 -0.06 -10.99 6.15
C LYS A 299 1.31 -10.75 6.82
N SER A 300 2.41 -11.05 6.14
CA SER A 300 3.76 -10.77 6.65
C SER A 300 4.26 -9.37 6.31
N ALA A 301 3.75 -8.75 5.26
CA ALA A 301 4.19 -7.47 4.70
C ALA A 301 3.13 -6.37 4.84
N SER A 302 2.24 -6.46 5.83
CA SER A 302 1.13 -5.52 5.99
C SER A 302 1.60 -4.08 6.21
N PHE A 303 2.61 -3.88 7.05
CA PHE A 303 3.19 -2.55 7.31
C PHE A 303 3.92 -2.00 6.09
N PHE A 304 4.68 -2.83 5.39
CA PHE A 304 5.30 -2.42 4.13
C PHE A 304 4.25 -2.04 3.07
N CYS A 305 3.17 -2.82 2.96
CA CYS A 305 2.04 -2.52 2.08
C CYS A 305 1.39 -1.17 2.43
N ASP A 306 1.14 -0.93 3.72
CA ASP A 306 0.54 0.31 4.21
C ASP A 306 1.45 1.52 3.96
N TYR A 307 2.75 1.37 4.22
CA TYR A 307 3.74 2.38 3.88
C TYR A 307 3.72 2.75 2.39
N VAL A 308 3.61 1.74 1.49
CA VAL A 308 3.48 2.00 0.04
C VAL A 308 2.21 2.78 -0.27
N VAL A 309 1.07 2.42 0.31
CA VAL A 309 -0.20 3.14 0.11
C VAL A 309 -0.11 4.57 0.64
N SER A 310 0.45 4.77 1.83
CA SER A 310 0.65 6.09 2.43
C SER A 310 1.63 6.94 1.62
N LEU A 311 2.70 6.35 1.11
CA LEU A 311 3.65 7.01 0.21
C LEU A 311 2.95 7.50 -1.07
N LEU A 312 2.18 6.64 -1.74
CA LEU A 312 1.41 7.02 -2.93
C LEU A 312 0.41 8.14 -2.67
N LYS A 313 -0.15 8.20 -1.48
CA LYS A 313 -1.13 9.21 -1.05
C LYS A 313 -0.50 10.55 -0.69
N GLN A 314 0.63 10.54 -0.01
CA GLN A 314 1.24 11.72 0.63
C GLN A 314 2.26 12.41 -0.27
N ASP A 315 2.97 11.66 -1.10
CA ASP A 315 4.04 12.19 -1.93
C ASP A 315 3.51 12.66 -3.29
N ASN A 316 3.79 13.94 -3.60
CA ASN A 316 3.38 14.58 -4.85
C ASN A 316 3.93 13.89 -6.11
N ALA A 317 5.08 13.20 -6.01
CA ALA A 317 5.64 12.43 -7.12
C ALA A 317 4.71 11.32 -7.60
N PHE A 318 3.84 10.81 -6.73
CA PHE A 318 2.87 9.75 -7.02
C PHE A 318 1.44 10.26 -7.24
N SER A 319 1.19 11.57 -7.30
CA SER A 319 -0.18 12.14 -7.40
C SER A 319 -1.00 11.58 -8.56
N GLN A 320 -0.37 11.32 -9.72
CA GLN A 320 -1.03 10.69 -10.86
C GLN A 320 -1.42 9.23 -10.54
N ALA A 321 -0.51 8.45 -9.98
CA ALA A 321 -0.76 7.06 -9.60
C ALA A 321 -1.84 6.96 -8.53
N TRP A 322 -1.80 7.83 -7.51
CA TRP A 322 -2.81 7.91 -6.47
C TRP A 322 -4.21 8.22 -7.01
N ASN A 323 -4.30 9.19 -7.95
CA ASN A 323 -5.57 9.51 -8.59
C ASN A 323 -6.14 8.31 -9.36
N ILE A 324 -5.32 7.63 -10.15
CA ILE A 324 -5.74 6.43 -10.89
C ILE A 324 -6.15 5.32 -9.91
N LEU A 325 -5.35 5.07 -8.88
CA LEU A 325 -5.60 4.05 -7.86
C LEU A 325 -6.99 4.22 -7.22
N ASN A 326 -7.42 5.45 -6.97
CA ASN A 326 -8.71 5.75 -6.32
C ASN A 326 -9.88 5.92 -7.29
N THR A 327 -9.64 6.05 -8.58
CA THR A 327 -10.72 6.31 -9.57
C THR A 327 -10.97 5.11 -10.47
N SER A 328 -10.06 4.85 -11.39
CA SER A 328 -10.16 3.74 -12.35
C SER A 328 -9.41 2.47 -11.90
N GLY A 329 -8.39 2.60 -11.07
CA GLY A 329 -7.55 1.47 -10.70
C GLY A 329 -6.77 0.87 -11.87
N GLY A 330 -6.56 -0.45 -11.85
CA GLY A 330 -5.86 -1.18 -12.90
C GLY A 330 -4.36 -0.92 -12.91
N LEU A 331 -3.76 -0.57 -11.76
CA LEU A 331 -2.33 -0.40 -11.62
C LEU A 331 -1.65 -1.70 -11.17
N GLU A 332 -0.52 -2.00 -11.75
CA GLU A 332 0.48 -2.93 -11.21
C GLU A 332 1.58 -2.10 -10.55
N ILE A 333 1.65 -2.16 -9.21
CA ILE A 333 2.62 -1.41 -8.41
C ILE A 333 3.69 -2.39 -7.95
N TYR A 334 4.83 -2.40 -8.63
CA TYR A 334 5.98 -3.21 -8.25
C TYR A 334 6.79 -2.50 -7.18
N THR A 335 6.93 -3.13 -6.03
CA THR A 335 7.67 -2.61 -4.90
C THR A 335 9.10 -3.13 -4.86
N THR A 336 9.89 -2.61 -3.92
CA THR A 336 11.25 -3.09 -3.64
C THR A 336 11.27 -4.24 -2.63
N LEU A 337 10.12 -4.63 -2.07
CA LEU A 337 9.99 -5.68 -1.05
C LEU A 337 10.68 -6.97 -1.47
N SER A 338 11.56 -7.45 -0.61
CA SER A 338 12.09 -8.80 -0.67
C SER A 338 11.32 -9.72 0.28
N ALA A 339 10.50 -10.61 -0.27
CA ALA A 339 9.69 -11.49 0.56
C ALA A 339 10.51 -12.47 1.44
N GLN A 340 11.80 -12.69 1.15
CA GLN A 340 12.68 -13.47 2.01
C GLN A 340 13.12 -12.64 3.20
N ASP A 341 13.58 -11.41 2.95
CA ASP A 341 14.07 -10.50 4.00
C ASP A 341 12.92 -10.07 4.92
N GLU A 342 11.75 -9.80 4.36
CA GLU A 342 10.52 -9.51 5.13
C GLU A 342 10.14 -10.67 6.06
N ARG A 343 10.18 -11.91 5.56
CA ARG A 343 9.89 -13.08 6.41
C ARG A 343 10.94 -13.26 7.50
N ALA A 344 12.24 -13.06 7.19
CA ALA A 344 13.31 -13.16 8.15
C ALA A 344 13.15 -12.13 9.26
N ALA A 345 12.92 -10.85 8.92
CA ALA A 345 12.68 -9.78 9.87
C ALA A 345 11.42 -10.04 10.71
N LYS A 346 10.28 -10.40 10.07
CA LYS A 346 9.02 -10.68 10.77
C LYS A 346 9.14 -11.87 11.74
N GLN A 347 9.89 -12.90 11.37
CA GLN A 347 10.16 -14.04 12.26
C GLN A 347 11.02 -13.61 13.45
N ALA A 348 12.06 -12.80 13.22
CA ALA A 348 12.96 -12.35 14.26
C ALA A 348 12.26 -11.44 15.27
N VAL A 349 11.52 -10.42 14.82
CA VAL A 349 10.78 -9.51 15.72
C VAL A 349 9.73 -10.27 16.55
N ASN A 350 9.00 -11.21 15.97
CA ASN A 350 8.00 -12.02 16.67
C ASN A 350 8.62 -13.04 17.64
N TYR A 351 9.83 -13.53 17.34
CA TYR A 351 10.53 -14.49 18.19
C TYR A 351 11.17 -13.82 19.39
N MET A 352 11.90 -12.71 19.19
CA MET A 352 12.70 -12.09 20.24
C MET A 352 11.85 -11.35 21.28
N VAL A 353 10.79 -10.67 20.84
CA VAL A 353 9.87 -9.94 21.72
C VAL A 353 8.43 -10.44 21.45
N PRO A 354 8.12 -11.67 21.91
CA PRO A 354 6.82 -12.27 21.64
C PRO A 354 5.70 -11.50 22.34
N GLN A 355 4.59 -11.35 21.65
CA GLN A 355 3.42 -10.66 22.20
C GLN A 355 2.75 -11.45 23.34
N PRO A 356 2.12 -10.81 24.33
CA PRO A 356 1.28 -11.48 25.31
C PRO A 356 0.25 -12.42 24.63
N PRO A 357 -0.09 -13.59 25.19
CA PRO A 357 0.15 -13.99 26.59
C PRO A 357 1.39 -14.87 26.84
N ASN A 358 2.40 -14.86 25.98
CA ASN A 358 3.50 -15.85 26.04
C ASN A 358 4.48 -15.69 27.22
N GLY A 359 4.26 -14.73 28.14
CA GLY A 359 5.06 -14.58 29.36
C GLY A 359 6.49 -14.07 29.17
N ALA A 360 7.05 -14.13 27.96
CA ALA A 360 8.41 -13.68 27.67
C ALA A 360 8.53 -12.17 27.42
N ASN A 361 7.41 -11.46 27.38
CA ASN A 361 7.33 -9.99 27.23
C ASN A 361 6.30 -9.41 28.22
N PRO A 362 6.51 -9.52 29.54
CA PRO A 362 5.55 -9.00 30.51
C PRO A 362 5.45 -7.46 30.51
N GLY A 363 6.45 -6.76 30.00
CA GLY A 363 6.44 -5.30 29.84
C GLY A 363 5.61 -4.81 28.65
N GLY A 364 5.15 -5.70 27.76
CA GLY A 364 4.37 -5.33 26.59
C GLY A 364 5.14 -4.55 25.54
N ASN A 365 6.47 -4.68 25.51
CA ASN A 365 7.32 -3.96 24.56
C ASN A 365 6.98 -4.29 23.12
N ALA A 366 7.19 -3.32 22.24
CA ALA A 366 7.15 -3.47 20.79
C ALA A 366 8.56 -3.52 20.21
N VAL A 367 8.71 -4.18 19.08
CA VAL A 367 9.93 -4.17 18.29
C VAL A 367 9.61 -3.90 16.83
N SER A 368 10.43 -3.04 16.20
CA SER A 368 10.40 -2.81 14.76
C SER A 368 11.78 -3.03 14.15
N GLU A 369 11.79 -3.48 12.89
CA GLU A 369 13.01 -3.63 12.09
C GLU A 369 12.77 -3.15 10.67
N VAL A 370 13.73 -2.37 10.15
CA VAL A 370 13.77 -1.91 8.76
C VAL A 370 15.02 -2.42 8.10
N LEU A 371 14.89 -2.97 6.90
CA LEU A 371 16.00 -3.42 6.07
C LEU A 371 16.13 -2.58 4.80
N ILE A 372 17.32 -2.02 4.56
CA ILE A 372 17.63 -1.21 3.37
C ILE A 372 18.84 -1.78 2.65
N GLN A 373 18.77 -1.83 1.32
CA GLN A 373 19.88 -2.23 0.48
C GLN A 373 20.86 -1.07 0.30
N PRO A 374 22.13 -1.20 0.77
CA PRO A 374 23.16 -0.19 0.58
C PRO A 374 23.38 0.19 -0.89
N GLY A 375 23.56 1.48 -1.16
CA GLY A 375 23.85 2.02 -2.48
C GLY A 375 22.67 2.07 -3.46
N SER A 376 21.50 1.59 -3.06
CA SER A 376 20.27 1.69 -3.86
C SER A 376 19.13 2.45 -3.16
N GLY A 377 19.11 2.46 -1.83
CA GLY A 377 18.00 2.99 -1.04
C GLY A 377 16.75 2.11 -1.04
N HIS A 378 16.80 0.93 -1.68
CA HIS A 378 15.64 0.03 -1.71
C HIS A 378 15.31 -0.46 -0.30
N ILE A 379 14.09 -0.20 0.15
CA ILE A 379 13.52 -0.76 1.38
C ILE A 379 13.14 -2.20 1.06
N LEU A 380 13.81 -3.16 1.69
CA LEU A 380 13.59 -4.59 1.44
C LEU A 380 12.60 -5.22 2.40
N ALA A 381 12.45 -4.64 3.61
CA ALA A 381 11.52 -5.10 4.63
C ALA A 381 11.14 -3.98 5.60
N ILE A 382 9.92 -4.05 6.13
CA ILE A 382 9.42 -3.28 7.27
C ILE A 382 8.65 -4.24 8.17
N ALA A 383 9.24 -4.63 9.29
CA ALA A 383 8.66 -5.59 10.20
C ALA A 383 8.38 -4.99 11.57
N ASN A 384 7.16 -5.18 12.07
CA ASN A 384 6.78 -4.90 13.45
C ASN A 384 6.28 -6.20 14.10
N ASP A 385 6.49 -6.37 15.40
CA ASP A 385 6.03 -7.55 16.14
C ASP A 385 4.51 -7.60 16.31
N ARG A 386 3.82 -6.46 16.17
CA ARG A 386 2.36 -6.37 16.17
C ARG A 386 1.78 -6.85 14.84
N SER A 387 0.54 -7.34 14.88
CA SER A 387 -0.24 -7.54 13.66
C SER A 387 -0.85 -6.22 13.22
N TYR A 388 -0.91 -6.00 11.91
CA TYR A 388 -1.53 -4.81 11.34
C TYR A 388 -3.07 -4.87 11.47
N GLY A 389 -3.68 -3.82 12.00
CA GLY A 389 -5.14 -3.72 12.16
C GLY A 389 -5.57 -2.94 13.40
N THR A 390 -6.87 -2.96 13.70
CA THR A 390 -7.51 -2.22 14.80
C THR A 390 -8.05 -3.12 15.92
N GLY A 391 -7.78 -4.42 15.87
CA GLY A 391 -8.22 -5.39 16.89
C GLY A 391 -7.31 -5.41 18.12
N ALA A 392 -7.64 -6.28 19.07
CA ALA A 392 -6.79 -6.51 20.24
C ALA A 392 -5.39 -6.97 19.82
N HIS A 393 -4.34 -6.38 20.40
CA HIS A 393 -2.94 -6.62 20.08
C HIS A 393 -2.54 -6.33 18.62
N GLN A 394 -3.32 -5.47 17.94
CA GLN A 394 -3.02 -4.96 16.60
C GLN A 394 -2.72 -3.46 16.67
N THR A 395 -2.06 -2.97 15.64
CA THR A 395 -1.84 -1.54 15.42
C THR A 395 -1.82 -1.23 13.93
N THR A 396 -2.27 -0.01 13.59
CA THR A 396 -2.07 0.58 12.26
C THR A 396 -0.86 1.51 12.25
N GLU A 397 -0.30 1.83 13.43
CA GLU A 397 0.90 2.65 13.55
C GLU A 397 2.13 1.82 13.17
N ASP A 398 2.86 2.27 12.17
CA ASP A 398 4.13 1.66 11.76
C ASP A 398 5.29 2.28 12.54
N TYR A 399 5.81 1.56 13.51
CA TYR A 399 6.88 2.02 14.39
C TYR A 399 8.22 2.31 13.68
N ALA A 400 8.34 1.90 12.43
CA ALA A 400 9.58 1.99 11.66
C ALA A 400 9.70 3.27 10.84
N VAL A 401 8.60 3.97 10.53
CA VAL A 401 8.54 5.05 9.54
C VAL A 401 8.22 6.42 10.16
N ASN A 402 8.31 7.48 9.37
CA ASN A 402 7.93 8.82 9.80
C ASN A 402 6.42 8.94 10.01
N SER A 403 6.00 9.79 10.94
CA SER A 403 4.59 10.01 11.26
C SER A 403 3.73 10.49 10.07
N GLN A 404 4.35 11.15 9.07
CA GLN A 404 3.66 11.50 7.82
C GLN A 404 3.23 10.28 6.99
N TYR A 405 3.79 9.09 7.24
CA TYR A 405 3.47 7.83 6.57
C TYR A 405 2.83 6.82 7.54
N ASP A 406 1.95 7.30 8.41
CA ASP A 406 1.25 6.53 9.44
C ASP A 406 2.18 5.91 10.51
N GLY A 407 3.40 6.50 10.67
CA GLY A 407 4.34 6.17 11.73
C GLY A 407 4.08 6.91 13.04
N GLY A 408 4.76 6.47 14.09
CA GLY A 408 4.65 7.03 15.43
C GLY A 408 5.51 8.26 15.70
N ALA A 409 5.67 8.56 17.00
CA ALA A 409 6.48 9.68 17.48
C ALA A 409 8.01 9.48 17.29
N GLY A 410 8.42 8.35 16.70
CA GLY A 410 9.81 7.95 16.54
C GLY A 410 10.44 7.44 17.84
N VAL A 411 11.74 7.19 17.79
CA VAL A 411 12.51 6.62 18.89
C VAL A 411 13.74 7.48 19.22
N GLN A 412 14.10 7.53 20.49
CA GLN A 412 15.43 7.96 20.89
C GLN A 412 16.44 6.84 20.57
N THR A 413 17.48 7.21 19.85
CA THR A 413 18.41 6.21 19.30
C THR A 413 19.51 5.81 20.25
N GLY A 414 19.64 6.53 21.37
CA GLY A 414 20.71 6.30 22.32
C GLY A 414 22.09 6.38 21.67
N SER A 415 22.99 5.59 22.16
CA SER A 415 24.37 5.51 21.67
C SER A 415 24.54 5.10 20.21
N SER A 416 23.50 4.68 19.49
CA SER A 416 23.61 4.43 18.04
C SER A 416 23.82 5.72 17.24
N SER A 417 23.48 6.91 17.80
CA SER A 417 23.80 8.22 17.24
C SER A 417 25.29 8.56 17.29
N LYS A 418 26.10 7.86 18.07
CA LYS A 418 27.58 8.03 18.07
C LYS A 418 28.20 7.78 16.68
N LEU A 419 27.48 7.10 15.79
CA LEU A 419 27.82 6.99 14.36
C LEU A 419 28.13 8.37 13.74
N PHE A 420 27.32 9.38 14.02
CA PHE A 420 27.46 10.70 13.41
C PHE A 420 28.69 11.45 13.91
N THR A 421 28.97 11.37 15.21
CA THR A 421 30.17 11.93 15.83
C THR A 421 31.43 11.19 15.36
N LEU A 422 31.39 9.86 15.24
CA LEU A 422 32.49 9.05 14.68
C LEU A 422 32.81 9.47 13.23
N VAL A 423 31.80 9.50 12.36
CA VAL A 423 31.97 9.88 10.94
C VAL A 423 32.52 11.29 10.82
N THR A 424 31.98 12.24 11.60
CA THR A 424 32.47 13.65 11.61
C THR A 424 33.92 13.71 12.05
N ALA A 425 34.32 12.97 13.11
CA ALA A 425 35.68 12.93 13.60
C ALA A 425 36.66 12.37 12.56
N LEU A 426 36.28 11.26 11.91
CA LEU A 426 37.09 10.63 10.86
C LEU A 426 37.21 11.54 9.63
N ALA A 427 36.16 12.27 9.26
CA ALA A 427 36.18 13.23 8.17
C ALA A 427 37.08 14.43 8.47
N GLN A 428 37.30 14.78 9.76
CA GLN A 428 38.24 15.81 10.22
C GLN A 428 39.64 15.27 10.50
N GLY A 429 39.96 14.03 10.13
CA GLY A 429 41.27 13.44 10.29
C GLY A 429 41.60 12.97 11.71
N VAL A 430 40.61 12.79 12.60
CA VAL A 430 40.85 12.25 13.95
C VAL A 430 41.21 10.76 13.85
N PRO A 431 42.44 10.37 14.27
CA PRO A 431 42.91 8.98 14.05
C PRO A 431 42.27 7.98 15.01
N PHE A 432 42.32 6.69 14.67
CA PHE A 432 41.78 5.58 15.46
C PHE A 432 42.37 5.51 16.87
N GLY A 433 43.63 5.89 17.03
CA GLY A 433 44.34 5.94 18.29
C GLY A 433 44.13 7.24 19.09
N PHE A 434 43.29 8.18 18.67
CA PHE A 434 43.09 9.46 19.34
C PHE A 434 42.77 9.26 20.83
N PRO A 435 43.66 9.67 21.75
CA PRO A 435 43.50 9.40 23.17
C PRO A 435 42.66 10.48 23.85
N GLN A 436 41.73 10.06 24.70
CA GLN A 436 41.11 10.92 25.70
C GLN A 436 41.05 10.21 27.05
N THR A 437 41.34 10.94 28.13
CA THR A 437 41.16 10.43 29.50
C THR A 437 39.79 10.90 30.00
N VAL A 438 38.92 9.98 30.34
CA VAL A 438 37.54 10.26 30.77
C VAL A 438 37.33 9.89 32.24
N PRO A 439 36.62 10.70 33.03
CA PRO A 439 36.12 10.34 34.35
C PRO A 439 34.85 9.49 34.22
N ALA A 440 34.31 8.97 35.34
CA ALA A 440 33.06 8.27 35.38
C ALA A 440 31.85 9.19 35.17
N ALA A 441 31.93 10.46 35.55
CA ALA A 441 30.93 11.49 35.37
C ALA A 441 31.59 12.85 35.19
N THR A 442 31.00 13.75 34.42
CA THR A 442 31.50 15.12 34.22
C THR A 442 30.41 16.06 33.71
N THR A 443 30.67 17.38 33.82
CA THR A 443 29.85 18.40 33.13
C THR A 443 30.65 18.99 31.99
N LEU A 444 30.19 18.81 30.77
CA LEU A 444 30.80 19.37 29.56
C LEU A 444 30.17 20.72 29.25
N THR A 445 31.02 21.68 28.84
CA THR A 445 30.63 23.03 28.43
C THR A 445 31.38 23.43 27.16
N GLY A 446 31.01 24.54 26.53
CA GLY A 446 31.69 25.09 25.35
C GLY A 446 31.23 24.49 24.02
N PHE A 447 30.02 23.92 23.97
CA PHE A 447 29.36 23.58 22.70
C PHE A 447 28.75 24.86 22.08
N THR A 448 28.69 24.88 20.76
CA THR A 448 28.04 25.94 19.98
C THR A 448 27.14 25.34 18.93
N ASN A 449 25.96 25.97 18.71
CA ASN A 449 25.06 25.60 17.64
C ASN A 449 25.54 26.09 16.26
N CYS A 450 24.79 25.85 15.20
CA CYS A 450 25.13 26.21 13.82
C CYS A 450 25.14 27.75 13.57
N LYS A 451 24.62 28.55 14.50
CA LYS A 451 24.68 30.00 14.46
C LYS A 451 25.91 30.56 15.22
N GLY A 452 26.68 29.69 15.87
CA GLY A 452 27.80 30.08 16.74
C GLY A 452 27.35 30.48 18.14
N GLU A 453 26.10 30.29 18.53
CA GLU A 453 25.58 30.62 19.85
C GLU A 453 25.96 29.50 20.83
N PRO A 454 26.37 29.82 22.08
CA PRO A 454 26.70 28.83 23.08
C PRO A 454 25.44 28.08 23.52
N THR A 455 25.54 26.73 23.64
CA THR A 455 24.50 25.90 24.26
C THR A 455 24.72 25.79 25.77
N GLY A 456 23.75 25.28 26.51
CA GLY A 456 23.87 25.09 27.94
C GLY A 456 24.91 24.01 28.32
N PRO A 457 25.30 23.96 29.62
CA PRO A 457 26.15 22.88 30.14
C PRO A 457 25.41 21.55 30.08
N TRP A 458 26.17 20.47 29.82
CA TRP A 458 25.62 19.12 29.75
C TRP A 458 26.30 18.21 30.77
N HIS A 459 25.53 17.67 31.69
CA HIS A 459 26.00 16.66 32.64
C HIS A 459 25.91 15.30 31.98
N VAL A 460 27.00 14.57 31.90
CA VAL A 460 27.09 13.28 31.24
C VAL A 460 27.80 12.25 32.15
N ILE A 461 27.27 11.05 32.17
CA ILE A 461 27.82 9.90 32.90
C ILE A 461 28.08 8.75 31.92
N ASN A 462 29.03 7.88 32.24
CA ASN A 462 29.22 6.61 31.56
C ASN A 462 28.25 5.56 32.09
N ASP A 463 27.94 4.54 31.27
CA ASP A 463 26.97 3.49 31.62
C ASP A 463 27.50 2.66 32.86
N SER A 464 28.82 2.55 33.04
CA SER A 464 29.43 1.95 34.20
C SER A 464 30.44 2.92 34.85
N PRO A 465 30.47 2.99 36.21
CA PRO A 465 31.54 3.70 36.95
C PRO A 465 32.94 3.17 36.68
N SER A 466 33.10 1.97 36.15
CA SER A 466 34.35 1.38 35.72
C SER A 466 34.87 1.93 34.39
N GLU A 467 34.01 2.57 33.57
CA GLU A 467 34.36 3.20 32.30
C GLU A 467 35.03 4.57 32.54
N LYS A 468 36.24 4.51 33.07
CA LYS A 468 37.10 5.67 33.34
C LYS A 468 38.56 5.36 32.99
N GLY A 469 39.33 6.41 32.63
CA GLY A 469 40.70 6.26 32.19
C GLY A 469 40.94 6.63 30.76
N ALA A 470 42.01 6.18 30.15
CA ALA A 470 42.41 6.51 28.79
C ALA A 470 41.76 5.54 27.79
N PHE A 471 41.06 6.14 26.81
CA PHE A 471 40.46 5.40 25.69
C PHE A 471 41.00 5.98 24.37
N SER A 472 41.15 5.10 23.37
CA SER A 472 41.29 5.50 21.96
C SER A 472 39.92 5.63 21.31
N LEU A 473 39.83 6.28 20.15
CA LEU A 473 38.61 6.36 19.35
C LEU A 473 38.05 4.95 19.05
N TYR A 474 38.92 4.00 18.69
CA TYR A 474 38.57 2.62 18.41
C TYR A 474 37.93 1.93 19.64
N ASN A 475 38.62 1.98 20.79
CA ASN A 475 38.15 1.32 22.00
C ASN A 475 36.91 1.99 22.60
N ALA A 476 36.84 3.34 22.55
CA ALA A 476 35.67 4.07 23.02
C ALA A 476 34.42 3.79 22.15
N THR A 477 34.61 3.54 20.84
CA THR A 477 33.52 3.13 19.96
C THR A 477 33.07 1.71 20.28
N ALA A 478 34.00 0.77 20.43
CA ALA A 478 33.71 -0.63 20.78
C ALA A 478 32.91 -0.74 22.08
N GLN A 479 33.33 -0.02 23.11
CA GLN A 479 32.73 -0.03 24.47
C GLN A 479 31.61 1.02 24.63
N SER A 480 31.36 1.84 23.62
CA SER A 480 30.27 2.84 23.65
C SER A 480 30.41 3.93 24.72
N VAL A 481 31.62 4.37 25.07
CA VAL A 481 31.90 5.28 26.20
C VAL A 481 31.28 6.67 26.00
N ASN A 482 30.33 7.06 26.85
CA ASN A 482 29.50 8.26 26.70
C ASN A 482 30.33 9.53 26.77
N ILE A 483 31.14 9.69 27.80
CA ILE A 483 31.94 10.90 28.03
C ILE A 483 32.97 11.10 26.92
N TYR A 484 33.56 10.00 26.42
CA TYR A 484 34.49 10.08 25.30
C TYR A 484 33.81 10.75 24.08
N PHE A 485 32.62 10.30 23.74
CA PHE A 485 31.88 10.83 22.61
C PHE A 485 31.35 12.25 22.85
N GLY A 486 30.96 12.62 24.05
CA GLY A 486 30.62 14.01 24.39
C GLY A 486 31.82 14.98 24.23
N MET A 487 33.02 14.56 24.70
CA MET A 487 34.25 15.31 24.51
C MET A 487 34.67 15.37 23.04
N LEU A 488 34.47 14.28 22.29
CA LEU A 488 34.76 14.22 20.85
C LEU A 488 33.80 15.12 20.07
N GLU A 489 32.50 15.10 20.34
CA GLU A 489 31.49 15.96 19.71
C GLU A 489 31.83 17.47 19.94
N ARG A 490 32.21 17.83 21.18
CA ARG A 490 32.68 19.17 21.48
C ARG A 490 33.91 19.54 20.63
N LYS A 491 34.86 18.61 20.46
CA LYS A 491 36.08 18.84 19.66
C LYS A 491 35.78 19.06 18.19
N VAL A 492 34.90 18.22 17.59
CA VAL A 492 34.61 18.27 16.14
C VAL A 492 33.50 19.28 15.79
N GLY A 493 32.74 19.71 16.81
CA GLY A 493 31.68 20.70 16.73
C GLY A 493 30.28 20.05 16.58
N LEU A 494 29.39 20.34 17.52
CA LEU A 494 28.00 19.85 17.54
C LEU A 494 27.27 20.11 16.21
N CYS A 495 27.38 21.33 15.67
CA CYS A 495 26.80 21.68 14.36
C CYS A 495 27.27 20.76 13.24
N ASN A 496 28.57 20.38 13.22
CA ASN A 496 29.11 19.50 12.19
C ASN A 496 28.55 18.08 12.35
N VAL A 497 28.37 17.58 13.57
CA VAL A 497 27.78 16.27 13.86
C VAL A 497 26.34 16.21 13.40
N VAL A 498 25.52 17.22 13.70
CA VAL A 498 24.13 17.30 13.25
C VAL A 498 24.03 17.40 11.73
N LYS A 499 24.92 18.19 11.09
CA LYS A 499 24.99 18.27 9.61
C LYS A 499 25.38 16.92 8.98
N THR A 500 26.30 16.18 9.62
CA THR A 500 26.67 14.82 9.16
C THR A 500 25.45 13.89 9.25
N ALA A 501 24.71 13.90 10.35
CA ALA A 501 23.48 13.10 10.48
C ALA A 501 22.45 13.45 9.38
N ALA A 502 22.23 14.74 9.14
CA ALA A 502 21.33 15.19 8.08
C ALA A 502 21.81 14.78 6.68
N ALA A 503 23.12 14.83 6.40
CA ALA A 503 23.71 14.39 5.14
C ALA A 503 23.55 12.86 4.92
N LEU A 504 23.56 12.08 6.01
CA LEU A 504 23.28 10.65 5.98
C LEU A 504 21.78 10.32 5.94
N GLY A 505 20.89 11.32 5.78
CA GLY A 505 19.46 11.17 5.59
C GLY A 505 18.63 11.15 6.87
N VAL A 506 19.21 11.45 8.03
CA VAL A 506 18.46 11.47 9.29
C VAL A 506 17.57 12.70 9.37
N THR A 507 16.31 12.47 9.67
CA THR A 507 15.28 13.49 9.92
C THR A 507 14.64 13.26 11.28
N ARG A 508 13.92 14.25 11.79
CA ARG A 508 13.01 14.04 12.93
C ARG A 508 11.96 12.99 12.57
N ALA A 509 11.29 12.45 13.57
CA ALA A 509 10.24 11.44 13.40
C ALA A 509 9.08 11.89 12.50
N ASP A 510 8.84 13.20 12.40
CA ASP A 510 7.83 13.79 11.51
C ASP A 510 8.35 14.11 10.09
N GLY A 511 9.55 13.67 9.76
CA GLY A 511 10.20 13.91 8.46
C GLY A 511 10.85 15.30 8.32
N LYS A 512 10.79 16.15 9.34
CA LYS A 512 11.37 17.49 9.28
C LYS A 512 12.87 17.48 9.56
N SER A 513 13.51 18.60 9.18
CA SER A 513 14.95 18.80 9.36
C SER A 513 15.34 18.82 10.85
N LEU A 514 16.47 18.17 11.17
CA LEU A 514 17.11 18.23 12.49
C LEU A 514 17.50 19.65 12.93
N LEU A 515 17.77 20.55 11.98
CA LEU A 515 18.25 21.92 12.21
C LEU A 515 17.13 22.95 12.36
N LYS A 516 15.86 22.52 12.45
CA LYS A 516 14.72 23.42 12.59
C LYS A 516 14.03 23.23 13.92
N TRP A 517 13.54 24.34 14.49
CA TRP A 517 12.62 24.31 15.63
C TRP A 517 11.27 23.70 15.20
N ASP A 518 10.74 22.80 15.99
CA ASP A 518 9.43 22.18 15.72
C ASP A 518 8.67 21.82 16.99
N GLN A 519 7.40 22.23 17.09
CA GLN A 519 6.43 21.87 18.13
C GLN A 519 6.98 21.89 19.57
N GLY A 520 7.80 22.89 19.92
CA GLY A 520 8.42 22.97 21.23
C GLY A 520 9.72 22.18 21.39
N GLN A 521 10.15 21.44 20.37
CA GLN A 521 11.44 20.75 20.35
C GLN A 521 12.52 21.67 19.74
N PRO A 522 13.63 21.93 20.46
CA PRO A 522 14.71 22.74 19.93
C PRO A 522 15.40 22.05 18.74
N PRO A 523 16.10 22.81 17.87
CA PRO A 523 16.99 22.23 16.87
C PRO A 523 17.98 21.25 17.53
N ALA A 524 18.34 20.20 16.81
CA ALA A 524 19.27 19.19 17.35
C ALA A 524 20.66 19.79 17.67
N ASP A 525 21.07 20.83 16.97
CA ASP A 525 22.33 21.55 17.22
C ASP A 525 22.31 22.47 18.46
N ASP A 526 21.17 22.60 19.14
CA ASP A 526 21.07 23.20 20.47
C ASP A 526 21.23 22.18 21.61
N LEU A 527 21.33 20.89 21.29
CA LEU A 527 21.35 19.77 22.24
C LEU A 527 22.73 19.07 22.27
N PRO A 528 23.61 19.36 23.22
CA PRO A 528 24.91 18.66 23.39
C PRO A 528 24.76 17.15 23.61
N SER A 529 23.57 16.68 23.99
CA SER A 529 23.26 15.26 24.13
C SER A 529 22.94 14.56 22.80
N PHE A 530 23.03 15.25 21.66
CA PHE A 530 22.71 14.68 20.34
C PHE A 530 23.54 13.45 20.01
N THR A 531 24.82 13.42 20.38
CA THR A 531 25.66 12.22 20.21
C THR A 531 25.16 10.98 21.00
N LEU A 532 24.31 11.18 22.01
CA LEU A 532 23.64 10.13 22.78
C LEU A 532 22.17 9.90 22.32
N GLY A 533 21.77 10.47 21.18
CA GLY A 533 20.49 10.15 20.55
C GLY A 533 19.25 10.69 21.25
N SER A 534 19.36 11.87 21.87
CA SER A 534 18.27 12.52 22.61
C SER A 534 17.11 13.06 21.73
N VAL A 535 17.27 13.03 20.42
CA VAL A 535 16.23 13.47 19.44
C VAL A 535 15.48 12.28 18.89
N ASN A 536 14.15 12.34 18.88
CA ASN A 536 13.32 11.31 18.27
C ASN A 536 13.45 11.33 16.74
N VAL A 537 13.82 10.21 16.16
CA VAL A 537 13.95 9.98 14.72
C VAL A 537 13.23 8.69 14.32
N SER A 538 12.92 8.53 13.04
CA SER A 538 12.36 7.25 12.60
C SER A 538 13.45 6.18 12.45
N PRO A 539 13.17 4.91 12.79
CA PRO A 539 14.08 3.79 12.52
C PRO A 539 14.50 3.69 11.05
N MET A 540 13.61 4.03 10.12
CA MET A 540 13.87 4.10 8.67
C MET A 540 15.03 5.05 8.35
N SER A 541 15.06 6.25 8.94
CA SER A 541 16.12 7.21 8.69
C SER A 541 17.47 6.77 9.25
N MET A 542 17.45 6.05 10.38
CA MET A 542 18.65 5.43 10.93
C MET A 542 19.16 4.27 10.07
N ALA A 543 18.26 3.40 9.59
CA ALA A 543 18.62 2.34 8.65
C ALA A 543 19.29 2.91 7.38
N ALA A 544 18.77 4.03 6.85
CA ALA A 544 19.35 4.73 5.71
C ALA A 544 20.75 5.29 6.02
N ALA A 545 20.96 5.81 7.22
CA ALA A 545 22.28 6.30 7.64
C ALA A 545 23.32 5.17 7.72
N TYR A 546 22.96 4.02 8.31
CA TYR A 546 23.82 2.84 8.36
C TYR A 546 24.05 2.24 6.95
N ALA A 547 23.02 2.21 6.09
CA ALA A 547 23.14 1.80 4.69
C ALA A 547 24.09 2.70 3.89
N THR A 548 24.11 4.01 4.20
CA THR A 548 25.03 4.97 3.56
C THR A 548 26.49 4.66 3.91
N VAL A 549 26.76 4.35 5.18
CA VAL A 549 28.12 3.97 5.61
C VAL A 549 28.53 2.64 5.01
N ALA A 550 27.62 1.63 4.98
CA ALA A 550 27.83 0.36 4.30
C ALA A 550 28.13 0.53 2.81
N ALA A 551 27.48 1.49 2.15
CA ALA A 551 27.64 1.83 0.73
C ALA A 551 28.84 2.79 0.47
N ARG A 552 29.82 2.80 1.36
CA ARG A 552 31.02 3.66 1.21
C ARG A 552 30.67 5.15 1.07
N GLY A 553 29.67 5.59 1.84
CA GLY A 553 29.24 6.99 1.89
C GLY A 553 28.25 7.43 0.79
N MET A 554 27.79 6.52 -0.04
CA MET A 554 26.74 6.78 -1.02
C MET A 554 25.37 6.76 -0.34
N TYR A 555 24.78 7.91 -0.11
CA TYR A 555 23.40 8.05 0.34
C TYR A 555 22.45 7.90 -0.83
N CYS A 556 21.44 7.09 -0.67
CA CYS A 556 20.28 6.98 -1.56
C CYS A 556 19.02 7.10 -0.71
N ALA A 557 18.10 8.00 -1.07
CA ALA A 557 16.85 8.16 -0.35
C ALA A 557 16.06 6.83 -0.32
N PRO A 558 15.53 6.43 0.85
CA PRO A 558 14.74 5.20 0.96
C PRO A 558 13.57 5.21 -0.02
N THR A 559 13.40 4.13 -0.78
CA THR A 559 12.31 3.95 -1.73
C THR A 559 11.68 2.57 -1.62
N ALA A 560 10.34 2.53 -1.64
CA ALA A 560 9.55 1.30 -1.61
C ALA A 560 8.92 0.95 -2.96
N VAL A 561 8.87 1.90 -3.93
CA VAL A 561 8.22 1.71 -5.23
C VAL A 561 9.26 1.69 -6.34
N ALA A 562 9.38 0.54 -7.01
CA ALA A 562 10.35 0.35 -8.10
C ALA A 562 9.79 0.79 -9.47
N ARG A 563 8.52 0.49 -9.75
CA ARG A 563 7.83 0.87 -10.99
C ARG A 563 6.32 0.75 -10.83
N ILE A 564 5.59 1.54 -11.63
CA ILE A 564 4.12 1.46 -11.72
C ILE A 564 3.76 1.31 -13.20
N ILE A 565 2.89 0.33 -13.51
CA ILE A 565 2.37 0.06 -14.85
C ILE A 565 0.85 0.26 -14.80
N SER A 566 0.31 1.03 -15.75
CA SER A 566 -1.15 1.20 -15.89
C SER A 566 -1.77 0.02 -16.62
N GLY A 567 -3.11 -0.14 -16.53
CA GLY A 567 -3.86 -1.15 -17.27
C GLY A 567 -3.71 -1.09 -18.79
N THR A 568 -3.20 0.02 -19.33
CA THR A 568 -2.85 0.16 -20.74
C THR A 568 -1.41 -0.26 -21.07
N GLY A 569 -0.65 -0.69 -20.09
CA GLY A 569 0.77 -1.05 -20.22
C GLY A 569 1.73 0.14 -20.19
N ALA A 570 1.24 1.37 -19.97
CA ALA A 570 2.09 2.55 -19.86
C ALA A 570 2.78 2.61 -18.49
N ARG A 571 4.07 2.99 -18.47
CA ARG A 571 4.81 3.25 -17.24
C ARG A 571 4.44 4.63 -16.69
N LEU A 572 4.07 4.69 -15.43
CA LEU A 572 3.87 5.95 -14.72
C LEU A 572 5.19 6.42 -14.08
N PRO A 573 5.33 7.74 -13.85
CA PRO A 573 6.48 8.27 -13.12
C PRO A 573 6.58 7.66 -11.72
N VAL A 574 7.81 7.36 -11.31
CA VAL A 574 8.17 6.99 -9.93
C VAL A 574 9.35 7.84 -9.49
N GLU A 575 9.42 8.14 -8.22
CA GLU A 575 10.55 8.85 -7.66
C GLU A 575 11.81 7.98 -7.72
N LYS A 576 12.93 8.59 -8.16
CA LYS A 576 14.23 7.93 -8.15
C LYS A 576 14.88 8.12 -6.79
N PRO A 577 15.74 7.19 -6.34
CA PRO A 577 16.35 7.24 -5.00
C PRO A 577 17.41 8.35 -4.81
N HIS A 578 17.49 9.37 -5.65
CA HIS A 578 18.36 10.56 -5.53
C HIS A 578 19.74 10.28 -4.88
N CYS A 579 20.47 9.30 -5.41
CA CYS A 579 21.74 8.89 -4.84
C CYS A 579 22.83 9.94 -5.04
N HIS A 580 23.61 10.22 -3.96
CA HIS A 580 24.78 11.11 -4.02
C HIS A 580 25.81 10.71 -2.97
N GLN A 581 27.07 11.09 -3.18
CA GLN A 581 28.14 10.88 -2.21
C GLN A 581 27.94 11.84 -1.04
N ALA A 582 27.44 11.36 0.10
CA ALA A 582 27.16 12.15 1.29
C ALA A 582 28.42 12.38 2.14
N ILE A 583 29.30 11.37 2.21
CA ILE A 583 30.60 11.44 2.89
C ILE A 583 31.66 10.77 2.02
N PRO A 584 32.95 11.16 2.13
CA PRO A 584 34.03 10.54 1.35
C PRO A 584 34.10 9.02 1.58
N ALA A 585 34.34 8.24 0.52
CA ALA A 585 34.40 6.79 0.60
C ALA A 585 35.42 6.28 1.63
N GLY A 586 36.61 6.85 1.68
CA GLY A 586 37.64 6.48 2.67
C GLY A 586 37.25 6.75 4.12
N VAL A 587 36.39 7.78 4.35
CA VAL A 587 35.82 8.07 5.68
C VAL A 587 34.80 7.01 6.09
N ALA A 588 33.93 6.59 5.14
CA ALA A 588 32.99 5.50 5.38
C ALA A 588 33.70 4.17 5.61
N ASP A 589 34.76 3.87 4.83
CA ASP A 589 35.60 2.67 5.01
C ASP A 589 36.28 2.69 6.40
N ALA A 590 36.74 3.84 6.86
CA ALA A 590 37.30 4.01 8.21
C ALA A 590 36.22 3.79 9.31
N ALA A 591 35.01 4.31 9.10
CA ALA A 591 33.89 4.07 10.01
C ALA A 591 33.53 2.58 10.06
N ASN A 592 33.46 1.89 8.88
CA ASN A 592 33.25 0.45 8.80
C ASN A 592 34.30 -0.33 9.58
N TYR A 593 35.60 0.03 9.46
CA TYR A 593 36.66 -0.61 10.19
C TYR A 593 36.49 -0.47 11.72
N VAL A 594 36.16 0.71 12.21
CA VAL A 594 35.95 0.94 13.63
C VAL A 594 34.69 0.24 14.16
N LEU A 595 33.57 0.29 13.40
CA LEU A 595 32.29 -0.29 13.84
C LEU A 595 32.24 -1.82 13.84
N GLN A 596 33.16 -2.51 13.14
CA GLN A 596 33.35 -3.96 13.27
C GLN A 596 33.81 -4.35 14.69
N SER A 597 34.48 -3.44 15.41
CA SER A 597 34.92 -3.70 16.79
C SER A 597 33.76 -3.94 17.76
N VAL A 598 32.59 -3.37 17.49
CA VAL A 598 31.38 -3.53 18.33
C VAL A 598 30.92 -4.98 18.37
N LEU A 599 31.00 -5.69 17.22
CA LEU A 599 30.59 -7.10 17.08
C LEU A 599 31.72 -8.11 17.47
N THR A 600 32.99 -7.65 17.55
CA THR A 600 34.11 -8.52 17.78
C THR A 600 34.64 -8.45 19.22
N VAL A 601 34.78 -7.25 19.79
CA VAL A 601 35.34 -7.00 21.11
C VAL A 601 34.54 -6.01 21.94
N GLY A 602 33.46 -5.49 21.40
CA GLY A 602 32.66 -4.42 21.99
C GLY A 602 31.34 -4.88 22.60
N THR A 603 30.38 -3.96 22.68
CA THR A 603 29.08 -4.12 23.36
C THR A 603 28.20 -5.22 22.77
N ALA A 604 28.38 -5.63 21.50
CA ALA A 604 27.66 -6.72 20.85
C ALA A 604 28.58 -7.88 20.45
N ALA A 605 29.67 -8.10 21.23
CA ALA A 605 30.62 -9.18 20.96
C ALA A 605 29.92 -10.55 20.98
N GLY A 606 30.20 -11.37 19.95
CA GLY A 606 29.57 -12.69 19.80
C GLY A 606 28.29 -12.69 18.94
N LEU A 607 27.72 -11.54 18.59
CA LEU A 607 26.52 -11.44 17.76
C LEU A 607 26.84 -11.29 16.23
N GLY A 608 27.98 -11.85 15.80
CA GLY A 608 28.35 -11.90 14.40
C GLY A 608 27.43 -12.82 13.58
N VAL A 609 27.39 -12.60 12.26
CA VAL A 609 26.49 -13.32 11.31
C VAL A 609 27.27 -14.19 10.32
N GLY A 610 28.48 -14.63 10.69
CA GLY A 610 29.32 -15.52 9.85
C GLY A 610 29.93 -14.87 8.62
N ARG A 611 29.87 -13.53 8.50
CA ARG A 611 30.41 -12.72 7.41
C ARG A 611 30.83 -11.33 7.92
N PRO A 612 31.58 -10.54 7.11
CA PRO A 612 31.89 -9.16 7.50
C PRO A 612 30.64 -8.36 7.84
N ALA A 613 30.58 -7.88 9.08
CA ALA A 613 29.48 -7.11 9.58
C ALA A 613 29.99 -6.03 10.55
N ALA A 614 29.25 -4.94 10.66
CA ALA A 614 29.53 -3.82 11.53
C ALA A 614 28.23 -3.29 12.15
N GLY A 615 28.31 -2.59 13.26
CA GLY A 615 27.09 -2.08 13.90
C GLY A 615 27.36 -1.22 15.11
N LYS A 616 26.29 -0.73 15.74
CA LYS A 616 26.35 0.05 16.96
C LYS A 616 25.09 -0.17 17.79
N THR A 617 25.28 -0.50 19.07
CA THR A 617 24.23 -0.56 20.09
C THR A 617 23.78 0.83 20.49
N GLY A 618 22.49 0.97 20.79
CA GLY A 618 21.88 2.19 21.33
C GLY A 618 21.02 1.86 22.55
N THR A 619 21.13 2.64 23.59
CA THR A 619 20.28 2.59 24.78
C THR A 619 20.06 4.03 25.22
N SER A 620 18.80 4.42 25.41
CA SER A 620 18.49 5.76 25.95
C SER A 620 18.66 5.76 27.47
N ASP A 621 18.84 6.96 28.03
CA ASP A 621 18.80 7.14 29.47
C ASP A 621 17.45 6.61 30.02
N ASN A 622 17.48 6.01 31.20
CA ASN A 622 16.32 5.38 31.86
C ASN A 622 15.72 4.16 31.13
N PHE A 623 16.36 3.61 30.09
CA PHE A 623 15.90 2.43 29.34
C PHE A 623 14.53 2.57 28.67
N ASP A 624 14.20 3.78 28.23
CA ASP A 624 12.96 4.05 27.52
C ASP A 624 12.96 3.43 26.11
N PHE A 625 14.16 3.42 25.47
CA PHE A 625 14.40 2.87 24.14
C PHE A 625 15.72 2.07 24.11
N ALA A 626 15.71 0.94 23.43
CA ALA A 626 16.89 0.18 23.08
C ALA A 626 16.92 -0.05 21.55
N ALA A 627 18.11 0.03 20.95
CA ALA A 627 18.24 -0.06 19.49
C ALA A 627 19.56 -0.74 19.08
N PHE A 628 19.58 -1.26 17.86
CA PHE A 628 20.78 -1.73 17.18
C PHE A 628 20.75 -1.37 15.70
N GLY A 629 21.74 -0.60 15.26
CA GLY A 629 22.01 -0.39 13.83
C GLY A 629 23.13 -1.32 13.39
N GLY A 630 22.84 -2.32 12.56
CA GLY A 630 23.82 -3.30 12.10
C GLY A 630 23.73 -3.54 10.60
N TYR A 631 24.87 -3.87 9.99
CA TYR A 631 24.93 -4.03 8.55
C TYR A 631 26.07 -4.94 8.09
N THR A 632 25.88 -5.47 6.89
CA THR A 632 26.91 -6.05 6.02
C THR A 632 27.11 -5.12 4.82
N PRO A 633 28.09 -5.32 3.93
CA PRO A 633 28.22 -4.49 2.75
C PRO A 633 27.01 -4.49 1.80
N ASP A 634 26.14 -5.50 1.89
CA ASP A 634 25.00 -5.73 0.99
C ASP A 634 23.62 -5.59 1.65
N LEU A 635 23.53 -5.45 2.98
CA LEU A 635 22.28 -5.24 3.70
C LEU A 635 22.51 -4.40 4.95
N ALA A 636 21.65 -3.43 5.22
CA ALA A 636 21.64 -2.65 6.47
C ALA A 636 20.28 -2.80 7.16
N GLY A 637 20.31 -2.97 8.49
CA GLY A 637 19.13 -3.07 9.32
C GLY A 637 19.20 -2.13 10.53
N TYR A 638 18.04 -1.65 10.95
CA TYR A 638 17.89 -0.93 12.22
C TYR A 638 16.73 -1.50 13.00
N VAL A 639 17.03 -1.95 14.21
CA VAL A 639 16.05 -2.53 15.15
C VAL A 639 15.84 -1.56 16.29
N SER A 640 14.60 -1.32 16.70
CA SER A 640 14.24 -0.57 17.90
C SER A 640 13.25 -1.35 18.76
N VAL A 641 13.44 -1.27 20.09
CA VAL A 641 12.58 -1.88 21.11
C VAL A 641 12.18 -0.81 22.11
N PHE A 642 10.89 -0.74 22.45
CA PHE A 642 10.34 0.24 23.39
C PHE A 642 8.93 -0.14 23.83
N ASN A 643 8.41 0.50 24.87
CA ASN A 643 7.00 0.37 25.21
C ASN A 643 6.15 1.31 24.33
N PRO A 644 5.20 0.80 23.51
CA PRO A 644 4.46 1.64 22.56
C PRO A 644 3.35 2.46 23.20
N ILE A 645 2.98 2.21 24.46
CA ILE A 645 1.94 2.97 25.16
C ILE A 645 2.54 4.25 25.75
N ASP A 646 3.61 4.13 26.48
CA ASP A 646 4.33 5.24 27.10
C ASP A 646 5.72 4.73 27.53
N PRO A 647 6.76 4.94 26.73
CA PRO A 647 8.09 4.41 27.01
C PRO A 647 8.70 5.00 28.31
N VAL A 648 8.40 6.27 28.63
CA VAL A 648 8.91 6.94 29.83
C VAL A 648 8.24 6.39 31.09
N LYS A 649 6.95 6.13 31.03
CA LYS A 649 6.21 5.55 32.17
C LYS A 649 6.49 4.07 32.37
N TYR A 650 6.75 3.35 31.30
CA TYR A 650 7.01 1.91 31.29
C TYR A 650 8.37 1.61 30.68
N PRO A 651 9.46 2.02 31.35
CA PRO A 651 10.81 1.77 30.86
C PRO A 651 11.13 0.27 30.83
N MET A 652 12.05 -0.11 29.99
CA MET A 652 12.49 -1.49 29.84
C MET A 652 13.48 -1.90 30.95
N SER A 653 13.02 -1.77 32.20
CA SER A 653 13.73 -2.17 33.41
C SER A 653 12.95 -3.23 34.22
N GLY A 654 13.59 -3.97 35.11
CA GLY A 654 12.98 -5.08 35.84
C GLY A 654 12.33 -6.10 34.90
N THR A 655 11.03 -6.41 35.09
CA THR A 655 10.29 -7.29 34.18
C THR A 655 10.03 -6.68 32.80
N GLY A 656 10.14 -5.35 32.65
CA GLY A 656 10.09 -4.66 31.36
C GLY A 656 11.29 -4.96 30.46
N SER A 657 12.40 -5.48 31.00
CA SER A 657 13.58 -5.87 30.23
C SER A 657 13.48 -7.28 29.64
N CYS A 658 12.42 -8.05 29.93
CA CYS A 658 12.32 -9.44 29.49
C CYS A 658 12.11 -9.57 27.97
N TYR A 659 12.85 -10.49 27.37
CA TYR A 659 12.75 -10.92 25.98
C TYR A 659 13.03 -12.44 25.89
N ARG A 660 13.10 -12.99 24.70
CA ARG A 660 13.18 -14.45 24.49
C ARG A 660 14.35 -15.13 25.23
N GLU A 661 15.50 -14.45 25.32
CA GLU A 661 16.73 -15.03 25.87
C GLU A 661 16.91 -14.73 27.37
N GLY A 662 15.98 -14.00 27.99
CA GLY A 662 16.02 -13.74 29.43
C GLY A 662 15.47 -12.40 29.87
N CYS A 663 15.71 -12.09 31.14
CA CYS A 663 15.33 -10.83 31.78
C CYS A 663 16.60 -10.21 32.38
N PRO A 664 17.35 -9.38 31.63
CA PRO A 664 18.64 -8.86 32.12
C PRO A 664 18.53 -7.86 33.28
N GLY A 665 17.30 -7.41 33.60
CA GLY A 665 17.05 -6.37 34.60
C GLY A 665 16.98 -4.96 33.97
N GLU A 666 17.75 -4.73 32.95
CA GLU A 666 17.79 -3.50 32.14
C GLU A 666 18.02 -3.91 30.69
N MET A 667 17.21 -3.39 29.73
CA MET A 667 17.31 -3.72 28.31
C MET A 667 18.34 -2.83 27.64
N PHE A 668 19.44 -3.40 27.18
CA PHE A 668 20.44 -2.71 26.36
C PHE A 668 20.24 -3.00 24.88
N GLY A 669 20.85 -2.18 24.04
CA GLY A 669 20.84 -2.40 22.59
C GLY A 669 21.52 -3.72 22.15
N ALA A 670 22.33 -4.30 23.00
CA ALA A 670 22.96 -5.61 22.80
C ALA A 670 22.01 -6.78 23.03
N ASP A 671 20.93 -6.58 23.79
CA ASP A 671 19.94 -7.62 24.13
C ASP A 671 18.97 -7.85 22.96
N ALA A 672 17.66 -7.69 23.18
CA ALA A 672 16.66 -7.95 22.14
C ALA A 672 16.94 -7.27 20.78
N PRO A 673 17.40 -5.99 20.70
CA PRO A 673 17.66 -5.37 19.40
C PRO A 673 18.74 -6.07 18.59
N ALA A 674 19.92 -6.33 19.17
CA ALA A 674 21.03 -6.95 18.45
C ALA A 674 20.76 -8.43 18.14
N HIS A 675 20.09 -9.17 19.02
CA HIS A 675 19.67 -10.54 18.78
C HIS A 675 18.62 -10.63 17.66
N THR A 676 17.66 -9.68 17.60
CA THR A 676 16.70 -9.58 16.47
C THR A 676 17.43 -9.37 15.16
N TRP A 677 18.34 -8.40 15.11
CA TRP A 677 19.17 -8.15 13.94
C TRP A 677 19.98 -9.39 13.52
N GLN A 678 20.64 -10.05 14.46
CA GLN A 678 21.43 -11.26 14.19
C GLN A 678 20.56 -12.35 13.59
N MET A 679 19.39 -12.64 14.18
CA MET A 679 18.47 -13.66 13.67
C MET A 679 17.98 -13.32 12.26
N THR A 680 17.65 -12.07 12.00
CA THR A 680 17.25 -11.60 10.66
C THR A 680 18.35 -11.85 9.66
N PHE A 681 19.58 -11.42 9.93
CA PHE A 681 20.70 -11.49 8.99
C PHE A 681 21.19 -12.92 8.73
N LEU A 682 21.00 -13.84 9.66
CA LEU A 682 21.27 -15.27 9.46
C LEU A 682 20.29 -15.92 8.46
N HIS A 683 19.11 -15.32 8.24
CA HIS A 683 18.06 -15.87 7.35
C HIS A 683 17.74 -14.98 6.16
N ALA A 684 18.33 -13.79 6.08
CA ALA A 684 18.14 -12.82 5.01
C ALA A 684 18.71 -13.29 3.67
N ASN A 685 18.28 -12.62 2.60
CA ASN A 685 18.76 -12.88 1.24
C ASN A 685 20.08 -12.13 0.96
N LEU A 686 21.16 -12.61 1.54
CA LEU A 686 22.48 -12.01 1.43
C LEU A 686 23.28 -12.60 0.27
N ALA A 687 24.17 -11.79 -0.32
CA ALA A 687 25.01 -12.21 -1.44
C ALA A 687 25.94 -13.38 -1.06
N ASN A 688 26.14 -14.29 -2.00
CA ASN A 688 27.09 -15.38 -1.89
C ASN A 688 27.93 -15.46 -3.19
N PRO A 689 29.26 -15.29 -3.14
CA PRO A 689 30.09 -15.10 -1.93
C PRO A 689 29.82 -13.78 -1.21
N ALA A 690 30.08 -13.76 0.13
CA ALA A 690 29.88 -12.57 0.96
C ALA A 690 30.87 -11.46 0.54
N PRO A 691 30.41 -10.24 0.27
CA PRO A 691 31.30 -9.11 0.04
C PRO A 691 32.03 -8.71 1.32
N GLY A 692 33.27 -8.25 1.18
CA GLY A 692 34.07 -7.69 2.28
C GLY A 692 33.97 -6.17 2.33
N PHE A 693 34.22 -5.59 3.49
CA PHE A 693 34.44 -4.15 3.59
C PHE A 693 35.75 -3.74 2.92
N VAL A 694 35.77 -2.57 2.29
CA VAL A 694 36.96 -2.00 1.65
C VAL A 694 37.79 -1.29 2.73
N ASN A 695 39.10 -1.60 2.81
CA ASN A 695 40.01 -0.98 3.77
C ASN A 695 41.16 -0.24 3.10
N ASN A 696 41.38 -0.45 1.79
CA ASN A 696 42.54 0.08 1.07
C ASN A 696 42.45 1.61 0.85
N ASP A 697 41.26 2.18 0.90
CA ASP A 697 40.97 3.60 0.66
C ASP A 697 40.90 4.41 1.96
N ILE A 698 41.13 3.77 3.12
CA ILE A 698 41.17 4.45 4.42
C ILE A 698 42.38 5.42 4.40
N PRO A 699 42.17 6.73 4.69
CA PRO A 699 43.24 7.71 4.72
C PRO A 699 44.39 7.30 5.69
N GLY A 700 45.62 7.41 5.24
CA GLY A 700 46.80 6.94 5.97
C GLY A 700 46.98 7.58 7.34
N GLU A 701 46.62 8.82 7.49
CA GLU A 701 46.65 9.58 8.75
C GLU A 701 45.71 9.01 9.83
N LEU A 702 44.64 8.34 9.44
CA LEU A 702 43.69 7.72 10.41
C LEU A 702 44.29 6.51 11.13
N TRP A 703 45.35 5.90 10.58
CA TRP A 703 46.04 4.75 11.20
C TRP A 703 47.03 5.17 12.29
N SER A 704 47.21 6.48 12.51
CA SER A 704 48.12 6.94 13.56
C SER A 704 47.71 6.42 14.93
N MET A 705 48.66 5.74 15.58
CA MET A 705 48.52 5.17 16.92
C MET A 705 48.88 6.21 17.97
N GLY A 706 47.93 6.68 18.78
CA GLY A 706 48.24 7.45 19.97
C GLY A 706 49.18 6.68 20.91
N THR A 707 50.14 7.35 21.52
CA THR A 707 51.05 6.72 22.49
C THR A 707 50.27 6.23 23.72
N GLY A 708 50.30 4.92 24.02
CA GLY A 708 49.83 4.36 25.28
C GLY A 708 48.49 3.59 25.25
N VAL A 709 47.91 3.32 24.08
CA VAL A 709 46.67 2.55 23.96
C VAL A 709 46.89 1.34 23.04
N ASN A 710 46.45 0.14 23.47
CA ASN A 710 46.49 -1.06 22.63
C ASN A 710 45.48 -0.94 21.48
N ASN A 711 45.96 -0.57 20.32
CA ASN A 711 45.15 -0.56 19.09
C ASN A 711 45.53 -1.78 18.23
N PRO A 712 44.55 -2.36 17.49
CA PRO A 712 44.88 -3.40 16.53
C PRO A 712 45.80 -2.88 15.43
N ALA A 713 46.76 -3.72 15.01
CA ALA A 713 47.68 -3.39 13.93
C ALA A 713 46.91 -3.18 12.60
N PRO A 714 47.32 -2.24 11.74
CA PRO A 714 46.72 -2.07 10.44
C PRO A 714 46.82 -3.37 9.62
N PRO A 715 45.82 -3.71 8.79
CA PRO A 715 45.89 -4.87 7.93
C PRO A 715 47.13 -4.76 7.03
N LYS A 716 47.90 -5.84 6.94
CA LYS A 716 49.08 -5.89 6.05
C LYS A 716 48.59 -5.61 4.63
N LYS A 717 49.15 -4.58 3.98
CA LYS A 717 48.93 -4.34 2.55
C LYS A 717 49.38 -5.61 1.82
N ASN A 718 48.45 -6.33 1.19
CA ASN A 718 48.81 -7.42 0.26
C ASN A 718 49.56 -6.79 -0.90
N GLY A 719 50.90 -6.81 -0.83
CA GLY A 719 51.76 -6.48 -1.94
C GLY A 719 51.47 -7.45 -3.08
N LYS A 720 51.20 -6.91 -4.26
CA LYS A 720 51.18 -7.70 -5.51
C LYS A 720 52.46 -8.53 -5.59
N GLY A 721 52.27 -9.86 -5.69
CA GLY A 721 53.36 -10.83 -5.70
C GLY A 721 54.39 -10.60 -6.78
N GLY A 722 55.63 -10.55 -6.32
CA GLY A 722 56.81 -10.85 -7.14
C GLY A 722 57.26 -12.23 -6.72
N GLY A 723 57.34 -13.12 -7.71
CA GLY A 723 57.78 -14.51 -7.49
C GLY A 723 59.22 -14.60 -7.03
N GLY A 724 59.53 -15.55 -6.17
CA GLY A 724 60.89 -15.91 -5.74
C GLY A 724 60.84 -17.27 -5.04
N ASN A 725 61.38 -18.28 -5.72
CA ASN A 725 61.52 -19.66 -5.29
C ASN A 725 62.46 -19.88 -4.07
N GLY A 726 62.11 -20.88 -3.25
CA GLY A 726 63.00 -21.87 -2.64
C GLY A 726 63.41 -21.66 -1.20
N PRO A 727 64.03 -22.70 -0.54
CA PRO A 727 63.37 -23.90 -0.10
C PRO A 727 63.60 -24.21 1.40
N GLY A 728 62.77 -25.07 1.96
CA GLY A 728 63.14 -26.08 2.96
C GLY A 728 63.48 -25.71 4.38
N GLY A 729 62.74 -26.31 5.35
CA GLY A 729 63.18 -26.39 6.74
C GLY A 729 62.11 -27.00 7.65
N ASN A 730 62.35 -28.27 8.02
CA ASN A 730 61.65 -29.24 8.85
C ASN A 730 60.97 -28.70 10.16
N GLY A 731 59.90 -29.42 10.55
CA GLY A 731 59.11 -29.33 11.75
C GLY A 731 59.84 -29.62 13.07
N PRO A 732 59.17 -29.81 14.19
CA PRO A 732 58.29 -30.97 14.42
C PRO A 732 57.02 -30.68 15.25
N GLY A 733 56.19 -31.68 15.22
CA GLY A 733 54.88 -31.87 15.72
C GLY A 733 54.59 -31.72 17.24
N GLY A 734 53.34 -31.51 17.55
CA GLY A 734 52.77 -31.65 18.87
C GLY A 734 51.24 -31.83 18.76
N ASN A 735 50.77 -33.02 19.11
CA ASN A 735 49.37 -33.44 19.13
C ASN A 735 48.53 -32.72 20.18
N PRO A 736 47.22 -32.63 19.99
CA PRO A 736 46.31 -32.08 20.98
C PRO A 736 45.86 -33.11 22.04
N PRO A 737 45.46 -32.70 23.21
CA PRO A 737 44.77 -33.59 24.13
C PRO A 737 43.25 -33.51 23.94
N THR A 738 42.65 -34.68 23.90
CA THR A 738 41.24 -35.02 24.07
C THR A 738 40.78 -34.72 25.50
N ASN A 739 39.66 -33.99 25.68
CA ASN A 739 38.46 -34.41 26.42
C ASN A 739 37.36 -33.41 26.24
#